data_b1ab41307304cb1cdf5f4aacd1a0a504
#
_entry.id   b1ab41307304cb1cdf5f4aacd1a0a504
#
_cell.length_a   1.000
_cell.length_b   1.000
_cell.length_c   1.000
_cell.angle_alpha   90.00
_cell.angle_beta   90.00
_cell.angle_gamma   90.00
#
_symmetry.space_group_name_H-M   'P 1'
#
loop_
_entity.id
_entity.type
_entity.pdbx_description
1 polymer ?
#
loop_
_entity_poly.entity_id
_entity_poly.type
_entity_poly.pdbx_seq_one_letter_code
_entity_poly.pdbx_strand_id
1 'polypeptide(L)'
;MDGAGAPLQPGERRTTRSTCCYCGVGCGVLIHSERTAGGERITGVEGDPQHPANFGRLCSKGLALADSARRLDGRVLAPEVRGQRHEPRRAVDWALALDTVAERLARIVERHGPDAVAFYISGQLLTEDYYVFNKLAKGLIGTNNIDTNSRLCMSSAVTGYKLALGADGPPTCYEDLELAKTVLFAGSNAAYAHPVLFRRLEDAKARDPGVRWIVVDPRRTDTAAMADLHLAIQPGTDVALFNGMLHHLVWEGLLDQAFIHAHTSGFPALKALLREYTPRMAAEICGIPAQDLVTAAEWFGRSPAALSLYCMGLNQSAHGTDKNLALIQLHLATRQIGRPGAGPFSLTGQPNAMGGREVGGMATMLAAHREIADEDHRAEVEALWKLAPGSLSGKPGLAAVELFEAVRAGKVKAVWIACTNPVHSMPDIGQVREALQRAEYVVVQEAFADTDTVPYADALLPASTWGEKEGTVTNSERRISRVRAAVPPPGQARADWWIVREVARRVEARLGAPGAQPLFQADAPAAIFEEHRALTVGRDLDIGGLDYAKLEQEGPQQWPFPAGQSRGQARRYADGVFATADGRARFHATAYQPVAEPTSARYPLRLLTGRLRDQWHGMSRTGRVPQLFAHSPEPGLRMHPDDAARRGLKAGELVRIASKRGALVLPLELSDEVGSGTVFAAMHWSGQHLSSGGINEVSQPAFDARSRQPELKHAAVRVEKAAFGWHLLAARRGDALALRAAVQPLLRDCGYASLTLQAGPGADDGVAWLVMRAAAERAMPAEWLAALDTALALGAGPDTLEYRDARRGLLKRVAWRVEAGANFVDGLLWTDAQPGGESLLRTALGGGAWGGPRLAAFAAVAEVARDPVVCACRQVTESAIRAEVRAGADVPALKQRLGCGTVCGSCLPQLTRLAREVASA
;
A
#
# COMPACT_ATOMS: atom_id res chain seq x y z
N MET A 1 25.15 -18.59 2.70
CA MET A 1 25.37 -17.57 3.76
C MET A 1 24.58 -16.34 3.32
N ASP A 2 23.65 -15.91 4.16
CA ASP A 2 22.56 -14.96 3.77
C ASP A 2 22.99 -13.49 3.71
N GLY A 3 24.08 -13.13 3.02
CA GLY A 3 24.42 -11.74 2.66
C GLY A 3 24.71 -10.74 3.80
N ALA A 4 24.46 -11.09 5.05
CA ALA A 4 24.91 -10.31 6.19
C ALA A 4 26.45 -10.50 6.30
N GLY A 5 27.22 -9.43 6.19
CA GLY A 5 28.68 -9.48 6.34
C GLY A 5 29.15 -10.31 7.55
N ALA A 6 30.45 -10.47 7.74
CA ALA A 6 30.95 -11.23 8.90
C ALA A 6 30.23 -10.83 10.19
N PRO A 7 29.94 -11.79 11.11
CA PRO A 7 29.26 -11.49 12.37
C PRO A 7 30.00 -10.40 13.16
N LEU A 8 29.26 -9.42 13.66
CA LEU A 8 29.79 -8.36 14.50
C LEU A 8 30.37 -8.93 15.81
N GLN A 9 31.40 -8.31 16.36
CA GLN A 9 31.90 -8.59 17.73
C GLN A 9 30.96 -7.92 18.76
N PRO A 10 30.88 -8.42 19.99
CA PRO A 10 30.06 -7.80 21.04
C PRO A 10 30.39 -6.31 21.21
N GLY A 11 29.38 -5.44 21.12
CA GLY A 11 29.51 -3.99 21.14
C GLY A 11 29.92 -3.32 19.83
N GLU A 12 30.26 -4.09 18.81
CA GLU A 12 30.56 -3.56 17.48
C GLU A 12 29.29 -3.05 16.80
N ARG A 13 29.45 -1.95 16.05
CA ARG A 13 28.38 -1.31 15.25
C ARG A 13 28.70 -1.35 13.78
N ARG A 14 27.68 -1.51 12.96
CA ARG A 14 27.79 -1.49 11.50
C ARG A 14 26.72 -0.60 10.90
N THR A 15 27.07 0.12 9.83
CA THR A 15 26.15 0.84 8.98
C THR A 15 26.06 0.17 7.62
N THR A 16 24.85 -0.27 7.24
CA THR A 16 24.59 -0.98 5.99
C THR A 16 23.75 -0.11 5.08
N ARG A 17 24.21 0.16 3.86
CA ARG A 17 23.41 0.80 2.80
C ARG A 17 22.39 -0.18 2.27
N SER A 18 21.12 0.25 2.15
CA SER A 18 20.05 -0.60 1.64
C SER A 18 18.93 0.27 1.05
N THR A 19 17.80 -0.34 0.73
CA THR A 19 16.63 0.34 0.17
C THR A 19 15.41 0.18 1.08
N CYS A 20 14.59 1.22 1.23
CA CYS A 20 13.35 1.20 1.99
C CYS A 20 12.33 0.23 1.37
N CYS A 21 11.64 -0.54 2.20
CA CYS A 21 10.69 -1.57 1.77
C CYS A 21 9.24 -1.09 1.60
N TYR A 22 8.94 0.21 1.73
CA TYR A 22 7.54 0.64 1.71
C TYR A 22 7.03 0.95 0.30
N CYS A 23 7.35 2.08 -0.28
CA CYS A 23 6.72 2.48 -1.54
C CYS A 23 7.69 2.49 -2.73
N GLY A 24 7.11 2.63 -3.92
CA GLY A 24 7.85 2.65 -5.18
C GLY A 24 8.77 3.85 -5.40
N VAL A 25 8.93 4.74 -4.42
CA VAL A 25 9.98 5.76 -4.44
C VAL A 25 11.36 5.11 -4.41
N GLY A 26 11.50 3.98 -3.68
CA GLY A 26 12.77 3.27 -3.58
C GLY A 26 13.85 4.10 -2.89
N CYS A 27 13.51 4.73 -1.75
CA CYS A 27 14.45 5.55 -0.99
C CYS A 27 15.64 4.74 -0.50
N GLY A 28 16.86 5.26 -0.68
CA GLY A 28 18.05 4.73 -0.06
C GLY A 28 18.06 5.00 1.44
N VAL A 29 18.50 4.01 2.20
CA VAL A 29 18.59 4.07 3.67
C VAL A 29 19.95 3.57 4.15
N LEU A 30 20.38 4.12 5.28
CA LEU A 30 21.51 3.66 6.08
C LEU A 30 20.94 2.97 7.32
N ILE A 31 21.16 1.67 7.42
CA ILE A 31 20.69 0.85 8.54
C ILE A 31 21.81 0.71 9.54
N HIS A 32 21.58 1.16 10.77
CA HIS A 32 22.52 0.98 11.87
C HIS A 32 22.19 -0.29 12.63
N SER A 33 23.17 -1.14 12.83
CA SER A 33 23.05 -2.36 13.62
C SER A 33 24.17 -2.47 14.64
N GLU A 34 23.90 -3.18 15.74
CA GLU A 34 24.89 -3.47 16.78
C GLU A 34 24.74 -4.91 17.25
N ARG A 35 25.83 -5.48 17.76
CA ARG A 35 25.81 -6.78 18.44
C ARG A 35 25.68 -6.59 19.95
N THR A 36 24.62 -7.17 20.48
CA THR A 36 24.32 -7.24 21.93
C THR A 36 24.53 -8.68 22.44
N ALA A 37 24.36 -8.89 23.73
CA ALA A 37 24.33 -10.24 24.32
C ALA A 37 23.20 -11.12 23.73
N GLY A 38 22.09 -10.50 23.28
CA GLY A 38 20.95 -11.18 22.63
C GLY A 38 21.08 -11.40 21.13
N GLY A 39 22.22 -11.06 20.52
CA GLY A 39 22.47 -11.14 19.07
C GLY A 39 22.58 -9.78 18.37
N GLU A 40 22.60 -9.79 17.05
CA GLU A 40 22.62 -8.56 16.23
C GLU A 40 21.23 -7.97 16.14
N ARG A 41 21.12 -6.64 16.31
CA ARG A 41 19.84 -5.92 16.21
C ARG A 41 19.97 -4.61 15.45
N ILE A 42 18.92 -4.20 14.78
CA ILE A 42 18.81 -2.88 14.15
C ILE A 42 18.55 -1.84 15.23
N THR A 43 19.42 -0.81 15.30
CA THR A 43 19.33 0.26 16.30
C THR A 43 18.77 1.55 15.75
N GLY A 44 18.93 1.80 14.44
CA GLY A 44 18.45 3.03 13.82
C GLY A 44 18.41 2.94 12.30
N VAL A 45 17.73 3.92 11.70
CA VAL A 45 17.68 4.12 10.25
C VAL A 45 17.70 5.60 9.93
N GLU A 46 18.50 5.99 8.95
CA GLU A 46 18.47 7.31 8.36
C GLU A 46 18.47 7.23 6.82
N GLY A 47 18.16 8.33 6.15
CA GLY A 47 18.18 8.38 4.69
C GLY A 47 19.60 8.46 4.16
N ASP A 48 19.88 7.71 3.08
CA ASP A 48 21.17 7.79 2.38
C ASP A 48 21.24 9.08 1.55
N PRO A 49 22.13 10.05 1.91
CA PRO A 49 22.25 11.32 1.19
C PRO A 49 22.79 11.16 -0.24
N GLN A 50 23.42 10.03 -0.55
CA GLN A 50 23.97 9.76 -1.88
C GLN A 50 22.95 9.05 -2.80
N HIS A 51 21.82 8.58 -2.26
CA HIS A 51 20.85 7.86 -3.08
C HIS A 51 19.99 8.84 -3.92
N PRO A 52 19.94 8.69 -5.26
CA PRO A 52 19.32 9.67 -6.16
C PRO A 52 17.78 9.75 -6.06
N ALA A 53 17.12 8.79 -5.43
CA ALA A 53 15.66 8.86 -5.24
C ALA A 53 15.26 9.84 -4.13
N ASN A 54 16.03 9.98 -3.07
CA ASN A 54 15.61 10.69 -1.86
C ASN A 54 16.63 11.68 -1.27
N PHE A 55 17.90 11.64 -1.66
CA PHE A 55 18.95 12.57 -1.16
C PHE A 55 18.91 12.73 0.36
N GLY A 56 18.87 11.62 1.09
CA GLY A 56 18.83 11.59 2.55
C GLY A 56 17.45 11.80 3.18
N ARG A 57 16.40 12.14 2.42
CA ARG A 57 15.06 12.37 2.96
C ARG A 57 14.31 11.06 3.18
N LEU A 58 13.58 10.96 4.28
CA LEU A 58 12.65 9.88 4.56
C LEU A 58 11.28 10.45 5.00
N CYS A 59 10.23 9.70 4.74
CA CYS A 59 8.91 9.96 5.32
C CYS A 59 8.79 9.35 6.72
N SER A 60 7.70 9.63 7.43
CA SER A 60 7.42 9.08 8.77
C SER A 60 7.59 7.55 8.85
N LYS A 61 7.07 6.82 7.84
CA LYS A 61 7.21 5.35 7.76
C LYS A 61 8.67 4.92 7.57
N GLY A 62 9.41 5.63 6.72
CA GLY A 62 10.84 5.35 6.48
C GLY A 62 11.70 5.58 7.71
N LEU A 63 11.42 6.63 8.48
CA LEU A 63 12.11 6.92 9.74
C LEU A 63 11.80 5.87 10.82
N ALA A 64 10.59 5.32 10.82
CA ALA A 64 10.15 4.31 11.78
C ALA A 64 10.50 2.86 11.37
N LEU A 65 11.32 2.65 10.34
CA LEU A 65 11.69 1.31 9.87
C LEU A 65 12.43 0.50 10.95
N ALA A 66 13.36 1.13 11.67
CA ALA A 66 14.08 0.49 12.76
C ALA A 66 13.11 0.00 13.85
N ASP A 67 12.15 0.84 14.26
CA ASP A 67 11.18 0.51 15.29
C ASP A 67 10.27 -0.65 14.86
N SER A 68 9.91 -0.71 13.56
CA SER A 68 9.12 -1.81 13.00
C SER A 68 9.85 -3.14 12.90
N ALA A 69 11.20 -3.12 12.90
CA ALA A 69 12.06 -4.30 12.75
C ALA A 69 12.74 -4.76 14.06
N ARG A 70 12.73 -3.89 15.09
CA ARG A 70 13.47 -4.12 16.35
C ARG A 70 12.93 -5.28 17.17
N ARG A 71 11.61 -5.52 17.11
CA ARG A 71 10.91 -6.51 17.95
C ARG A 71 10.52 -7.74 17.16
N LEU A 72 10.61 -8.90 17.79
CA LEU A 72 10.26 -10.21 17.21
C LEU A 72 8.85 -10.67 17.53
N ASP A 73 8.06 -9.89 18.25
CA ASP A 73 6.66 -10.21 18.57
C ASP A 73 5.87 -10.52 17.30
N GLY A 74 5.15 -11.62 17.30
CA GLY A 74 4.35 -12.07 16.15
C GLY A 74 5.16 -12.44 14.89
N ARG A 75 6.49 -12.58 14.97
CA ARG A 75 7.29 -13.15 13.88
C ARG A 75 7.10 -14.67 13.80
N VAL A 76 7.04 -15.19 12.59
CA VAL A 76 7.10 -16.63 12.34
C VAL A 76 8.57 -17.07 12.44
N LEU A 77 8.91 -17.88 13.44
CA LEU A 77 10.30 -18.24 13.77
C LEU A 77 10.69 -19.68 13.40
N ALA A 78 9.72 -20.52 13.10
CA ALA A 78 9.92 -21.90 12.65
C ALA A 78 8.87 -22.28 11.61
N PRO A 79 9.16 -23.21 10.69
CA PRO A 79 8.14 -23.75 9.80
C PRO A 79 7.05 -24.48 10.60
N GLU A 80 5.79 -24.35 10.17
CA GLU A 80 4.66 -25.02 10.77
C GLU A 80 3.84 -25.75 9.70
N VAL A 81 3.41 -26.97 10.00
CA VAL A 81 2.54 -27.75 9.11
C VAL A 81 1.42 -28.42 9.92
N ARG A 82 0.31 -28.75 9.23
CA ARG A 82 -0.75 -29.61 9.77
C ARG A 82 -1.07 -30.73 8.80
N GLY A 83 -1.49 -31.87 9.35
CA GLY A 83 -1.90 -33.01 8.56
C GLY A 83 -3.27 -32.78 7.91
N GLN A 84 -4.23 -32.35 8.70
CA GLN A 84 -5.62 -32.05 8.31
C GLN A 84 -6.01 -30.62 8.71
N ARG A 85 -6.97 -30.06 7.99
CA ARG A 85 -7.36 -28.64 8.16
C ARG A 85 -7.92 -28.30 9.55
N HIS A 86 -8.58 -29.25 10.21
CA HIS A 86 -9.12 -29.06 11.55
C HIS A 86 -8.07 -29.18 12.67
N GLU A 87 -6.88 -29.68 12.35
CA GLU A 87 -5.79 -29.82 13.30
C GLU A 87 -5.03 -28.50 13.45
N PRO A 88 -4.47 -28.21 14.63
CA PRO A 88 -3.53 -27.10 14.77
C PRO A 88 -2.24 -27.38 13.98
N ARG A 89 -1.65 -26.32 13.43
CA ARG A 89 -0.32 -26.42 12.87
C ARG A 89 0.70 -26.68 13.98
N ARG A 90 1.73 -27.45 13.66
CA ARG A 90 2.84 -27.78 14.58
C ARG A 90 4.15 -27.33 13.97
N ALA A 91 5.02 -26.78 14.80
CA ALA A 91 6.38 -26.44 14.40
C ALA A 91 7.16 -27.72 14.02
N VAL A 92 7.90 -27.65 12.93
CA VAL A 92 8.68 -28.75 12.37
C VAL A 92 10.03 -28.22 11.89
N ASP A 93 10.94 -29.11 11.53
CA ASP A 93 12.16 -28.69 10.84
C ASP A 93 11.91 -28.35 9.36
N TRP A 94 12.90 -27.73 8.73
CA TRP A 94 12.80 -27.36 7.32
C TRP A 94 12.69 -28.57 6.39
N ALA A 95 13.38 -29.67 6.69
CA ALA A 95 13.36 -30.84 5.83
C ALA A 95 11.93 -31.37 5.70
N LEU A 96 11.25 -31.60 6.82
CA LEU A 96 9.88 -32.05 6.84
C LEU A 96 8.88 -31.06 6.22
N ALA A 97 9.06 -29.75 6.48
CA ALA A 97 8.20 -28.73 5.91
C ALA A 97 8.30 -28.69 4.38
N LEU A 98 9.53 -28.64 3.86
CA LEU A 98 9.79 -28.59 2.41
C LEU A 98 9.31 -29.86 1.70
N ASP A 99 9.57 -31.04 2.29
CA ASP A 99 9.10 -32.31 1.74
C ASP A 99 7.57 -32.40 1.73
N THR A 100 6.90 -31.95 2.80
CA THR A 100 5.42 -31.93 2.89
C THR A 100 4.81 -31.03 1.82
N VAL A 101 5.35 -29.81 1.66
CA VAL A 101 4.86 -28.86 0.65
C VAL A 101 5.07 -29.41 -0.75
N ALA A 102 6.27 -29.91 -1.05
CA ALA A 102 6.62 -30.44 -2.36
C ALA A 102 5.78 -31.68 -2.73
N GLU A 103 5.59 -32.62 -1.80
CA GLU A 103 4.76 -33.81 -2.00
C GLU A 103 3.32 -33.44 -2.30
N ARG A 104 2.73 -32.52 -1.53
CA ARG A 104 1.34 -32.11 -1.72
C ARG A 104 1.13 -31.39 -3.05
N LEU A 105 2.05 -30.48 -3.43
CA LEU A 105 1.98 -29.81 -4.74
C LEU A 105 2.14 -30.80 -5.89
N ALA A 106 3.13 -31.68 -5.86
CA ALA A 106 3.36 -32.68 -6.90
C ALA A 106 2.14 -33.61 -7.07
N ARG A 107 1.57 -34.11 -5.96
CA ARG A 107 0.38 -34.96 -5.99
C ARG A 107 -0.85 -34.24 -6.59
N ILE A 108 -1.02 -32.96 -6.33
CA ILE A 108 -2.11 -32.17 -6.91
C ILE A 108 -1.90 -32.01 -8.42
N VAL A 109 -0.68 -31.73 -8.86
CA VAL A 109 -0.32 -31.65 -10.29
C VAL A 109 -0.56 -32.98 -10.99
N GLU A 110 -0.11 -34.08 -10.42
CA GLU A 110 -0.32 -35.44 -10.97
C GLU A 110 -1.80 -35.80 -11.11
N ARG A 111 -2.63 -35.44 -10.15
CA ARG A 111 -4.06 -35.82 -10.14
C ARG A 111 -4.95 -34.89 -10.95
N HIS A 112 -4.65 -33.62 -10.99
CA HIS A 112 -5.55 -32.58 -11.49
C HIS A 112 -4.94 -31.72 -12.59
N GLY A 113 -3.67 -31.94 -12.93
CA GLY A 113 -2.92 -31.15 -13.90
C GLY A 113 -2.32 -29.87 -13.31
N PRO A 114 -1.45 -29.21 -14.08
CA PRO A 114 -0.67 -28.04 -13.63
C PRO A 114 -1.53 -26.85 -13.20
N ASP A 115 -2.66 -26.60 -13.91
CA ASP A 115 -3.54 -25.47 -13.63
C ASP A 115 -4.34 -25.61 -12.31
N ALA A 116 -4.25 -26.75 -11.62
CA ALA A 116 -4.82 -26.94 -10.30
C ALA A 116 -3.99 -26.30 -9.17
N VAL A 117 -2.78 -25.82 -9.48
CA VAL A 117 -1.91 -25.10 -8.55
C VAL A 117 -1.84 -23.63 -8.96
N ALA A 118 -1.89 -22.73 -7.98
CA ALA A 118 -1.76 -21.31 -8.20
C ALA A 118 -0.83 -20.63 -7.16
N PHE A 119 -0.24 -19.51 -7.56
CA PHE A 119 0.63 -18.69 -6.74
C PHE A 119 0.09 -17.26 -6.66
N TYR A 120 -0.04 -16.72 -5.45
CA TYR A 120 -0.40 -15.32 -5.23
C TYR A 120 0.67 -14.62 -4.41
N ILE A 121 1.48 -13.80 -5.07
CA ILE A 121 2.71 -13.24 -4.54
C ILE A 121 2.65 -11.72 -4.40
N SER A 122 3.74 -11.06 -3.99
CA SER A 122 3.73 -9.67 -3.55
C SER A 122 4.71 -8.78 -4.29
N GLY A 123 4.30 -7.55 -4.61
CA GLY A 123 5.16 -6.46 -5.06
C GLY A 123 6.19 -5.97 -4.04
N GLN A 124 6.28 -6.62 -2.88
CA GLN A 124 7.30 -6.38 -1.86
C GLN A 124 8.41 -7.44 -1.82
N LEU A 125 8.28 -8.49 -2.63
CA LEU A 125 9.34 -9.46 -2.88
C LEU A 125 10.51 -8.80 -3.62
N LEU A 126 11.72 -9.33 -3.44
CA LEU A 126 12.88 -8.93 -4.24
C LEU A 126 12.75 -9.48 -5.68
N THR A 127 13.49 -8.92 -6.60
CA THR A 127 13.50 -9.36 -8.02
C THR A 127 13.85 -10.84 -8.13
N GLU A 128 14.81 -11.28 -7.35
CA GLU A 128 15.28 -12.66 -7.26
C GLU A 128 14.21 -13.61 -6.70
N ASP A 129 13.45 -13.16 -5.70
CA ASP A 129 12.35 -13.92 -5.12
C ASP A 129 11.25 -14.16 -6.18
N TYR A 130 10.83 -13.11 -6.88
CA TYR A 130 9.88 -13.18 -7.97
C TYR A 130 10.33 -14.10 -9.11
N TYR A 131 11.64 -14.00 -9.46
CA TYR A 131 12.21 -14.81 -10.53
C TYR A 131 12.06 -16.30 -10.26
N VAL A 132 12.41 -16.74 -9.05
CA VAL A 132 12.34 -18.15 -8.65
C VAL A 132 10.89 -18.65 -8.61
N PHE A 133 9.94 -17.84 -8.10
CA PHE A 133 8.52 -18.16 -8.15
C PHE A 133 8.01 -18.32 -9.58
N ASN A 134 8.37 -17.40 -10.47
CA ASN A 134 7.97 -17.44 -11.87
C ASN A 134 8.51 -18.69 -12.57
N LYS A 135 9.77 -19.02 -12.31
CA LYS A 135 10.45 -20.21 -12.86
C LYS A 135 9.82 -21.51 -12.33
N LEU A 136 9.43 -21.56 -11.04
CA LEU A 136 8.69 -22.67 -10.44
C LEU A 136 7.31 -22.87 -11.10
N ALA A 137 6.53 -21.80 -11.19
CA ALA A 137 5.17 -21.89 -11.71
C ALA A 137 5.15 -22.25 -13.19
N LYS A 138 5.85 -21.49 -14.03
CA LYS A 138 5.79 -21.61 -15.49
C LYS A 138 6.75 -22.65 -16.04
N GLY A 139 7.99 -22.66 -15.54
CA GLY A 139 9.04 -23.55 -16.05
C GLY A 139 8.93 -24.98 -15.52
N LEU A 140 8.59 -25.20 -14.26
CA LEU A 140 8.57 -26.53 -13.67
C LEU A 140 7.15 -27.11 -13.61
N ILE A 141 6.19 -26.41 -12.99
CA ILE A 141 4.83 -26.90 -12.85
C ILE A 141 4.09 -26.82 -14.19
N GLY A 142 4.40 -25.86 -15.04
CA GLY A 142 3.79 -25.67 -16.35
C GLY A 142 2.47 -24.90 -16.30
N THR A 143 2.25 -24.10 -15.25
CA THR A 143 1.05 -23.25 -15.13
C THR A 143 1.40 -21.78 -15.18
N ASN A 144 0.53 -20.99 -15.82
CA ASN A 144 0.57 -19.53 -15.78
C ASN A 144 -0.27 -18.94 -14.64
N ASN A 145 -0.82 -19.75 -13.73
CA ASN A 145 -1.60 -19.31 -12.57
C ASN A 145 -0.70 -18.75 -11.46
N ILE A 146 0.09 -17.76 -11.80
CA ILE A 146 0.88 -16.95 -10.89
C ILE A 146 0.50 -15.49 -11.06
N ASP A 147 -0.04 -14.87 -10.02
CA ASP A 147 -0.34 -13.44 -10.04
C ASP A 147 0.10 -12.77 -8.72
N THR A 148 0.07 -11.47 -8.68
CA THR A 148 0.64 -10.69 -7.59
C THR A 148 -0.31 -9.59 -7.16
N ASN A 149 -0.17 -9.10 -5.93
CA ASN A 149 -0.90 -7.91 -5.50
C ASN A 149 -0.49 -6.63 -6.27
N SER A 150 0.58 -6.67 -7.08
CA SER A 150 0.88 -5.63 -8.08
C SER A 150 -0.21 -5.51 -9.15
N ARG A 151 -0.98 -6.61 -9.40
CA ARG A 151 -2.20 -6.59 -10.21
C ARG A 151 -3.19 -5.55 -9.72
N LEU A 152 -3.35 -5.44 -8.40
CA LEU A 152 -4.25 -4.50 -7.75
C LEU A 152 -3.72 -3.05 -7.77
N CYS A 153 -2.44 -2.85 -8.13
CA CYS A 153 -1.75 -1.57 -8.01
C CYS A 153 -1.61 -0.83 -9.35
N MET A 154 -0.98 -1.48 -10.34
CA MET A 154 -0.41 -0.81 -11.52
C MET A 154 -0.85 -1.38 -12.86
N SER A 155 -1.62 -2.46 -12.90
CA SER A 155 -1.86 -3.19 -14.16
C SER A 155 -2.52 -2.34 -15.24
N SER A 156 -3.40 -1.42 -14.89
CA SER A 156 -4.03 -0.50 -15.84
C SER A 156 -3.03 0.48 -16.45
N ALA A 157 -2.07 0.97 -15.66
CA ALA A 157 -1.00 1.82 -16.17
C ALA A 157 -0.06 1.05 -17.10
N VAL A 158 0.32 -0.17 -16.70
CA VAL A 158 1.12 -1.10 -17.53
C VAL A 158 0.44 -1.34 -18.88
N THR A 159 -0.84 -1.69 -18.86
CA THR A 159 -1.62 -1.95 -20.09
C THR A 159 -1.74 -0.68 -20.93
N GLY A 160 -1.97 0.49 -20.30
CA GLY A 160 -1.99 1.77 -20.99
C GLY A 160 -0.67 2.09 -21.70
N TYR A 161 0.48 1.92 -21.02
CA TYR A 161 1.80 2.10 -21.65
C TYR A 161 2.02 1.11 -22.80
N LYS A 162 1.75 -0.18 -22.60
CA LYS A 162 1.92 -1.19 -23.66
C LYS A 162 1.06 -0.90 -24.88
N LEU A 163 -0.19 -0.52 -24.70
CA LEU A 163 -1.08 -0.20 -25.82
C LEU A 163 -0.70 1.10 -26.54
N ALA A 164 -0.31 2.13 -25.80
CA ALA A 164 0.01 3.44 -26.38
C ALA A 164 1.46 3.54 -26.86
N LEU A 165 2.44 2.98 -26.11
CA LEU A 165 3.87 3.20 -26.31
C LEU A 165 4.63 1.92 -26.66
N GLY A 166 3.98 0.76 -26.64
CA GLY A 166 4.52 -0.55 -27.02
C GLY A 166 5.21 -1.35 -25.91
N ALA A 167 5.58 -0.74 -24.78
CA ALA A 167 6.26 -1.41 -23.69
C ALA A 167 5.82 -0.92 -22.32
N ASP A 168 6.05 -1.72 -21.28
CA ASP A 168 5.88 -1.33 -19.88
C ASP A 168 6.98 -0.35 -19.44
N GLY A 169 6.65 0.49 -18.50
CA GLY A 169 7.57 1.44 -17.86
C GLY A 169 7.32 2.89 -18.27
N PRO A 170 7.39 3.81 -17.29
CA PRO A 170 7.20 5.22 -17.54
C PRO A 170 8.33 5.78 -18.41
N PRO A 171 8.03 6.74 -19.33
CA PRO A 171 9.04 7.40 -20.14
C PRO A 171 9.89 8.40 -19.36
N THR A 172 9.51 8.73 -18.13
CA THR A 172 9.99 9.81 -17.27
C THR A 172 10.93 9.31 -16.17
N CYS A 173 11.56 10.24 -15.47
CA CYS A 173 12.42 10.00 -14.30
C CYS A 173 12.14 11.02 -13.19
N TYR A 174 12.76 10.84 -12.01
CA TYR A 174 12.52 11.73 -10.87
C TYR A 174 13.06 13.14 -11.05
N GLU A 175 14.06 13.36 -11.90
CA GLU A 175 14.51 14.71 -12.25
C GLU A 175 13.42 15.55 -12.92
N ASP A 176 12.49 14.91 -13.64
CA ASP A 176 11.39 15.58 -14.31
C ASP A 176 10.44 16.29 -13.33
N LEU A 177 10.39 15.86 -12.08
CA LEU A 177 9.63 16.51 -11.01
C LEU A 177 10.09 17.95 -10.76
N GLU A 178 11.38 18.21 -10.94
CA GLU A 178 12.01 19.51 -10.67
C GLU A 178 12.03 20.41 -11.90
N LEU A 179 11.84 19.82 -13.09
CA LEU A 179 11.90 20.52 -14.37
C LEU A 179 10.51 20.90 -14.92
N ALA A 180 9.46 20.25 -14.43
CA ALA A 180 8.09 20.46 -14.87
C ALA A 180 7.61 21.89 -14.60
N LYS A 181 6.83 22.48 -15.53
CA LYS A 181 6.19 23.80 -15.40
C LYS A 181 4.68 23.67 -15.14
N THR A 182 4.08 22.58 -15.57
CA THR A 182 2.72 22.19 -15.18
C THR A 182 2.74 20.76 -14.68
N VAL A 183 2.18 20.52 -13.50
CA VAL A 183 2.06 19.19 -12.91
C VAL A 183 0.59 18.83 -12.76
N LEU A 184 0.14 17.78 -13.45
CA LEU A 184 -1.21 17.23 -13.36
C LEU A 184 -1.18 15.99 -12.44
N PHE A 185 -1.81 16.06 -11.28
CA PHE A 185 -2.02 14.92 -10.42
C PHE A 185 -3.39 14.29 -10.72
N ALA A 186 -3.43 13.02 -11.11
CA ALA A 186 -4.68 12.33 -11.40
C ALA A 186 -4.85 11.10 -10.50
N GLY A 187 -5.87 11.13 -9.64
CA GLY A 187 -6.14 10.04 -8.69
C GLY A 187 -4.94 9.68 -7.81
N SER A 188 -4.17 10.70 -7.40
CA SER A 188 -2.92 10.55 -6.68
C SER A 188 -2.81 11.56 -5.52
N ASN A 189 -3.07 11.09 -4.29
CA ASN A 189 -2.68 11.87 -3.11
C ASN A 189 -1.17 11.65 -2.84
N ALA A 190 -0.33 12.30 -3.65
CA ALA A 190 1.12 12.15 -3.62
C ALA A 190 1.73 12.56 -2.27
N ALA A 191 1.14 13.53 -1.57
CA ALA A 191 1.53 13.93 -0.22
C ALA A 191 1.52 12.77 0.79
N TYR A 192 0.60 11.80 0.62
CA TYR A 192 0.49 10.61 1.48
C TYR A 192 1.16 9.37 0.88
N ALA A 193 0.98 9.15 -0.43
CA ALA A 193 1.44 7.93 -1.09
C ALA A 193 2.94 7.94 -1.40
N HIS A 194 3.48 9.09 -1.83
CA HIS A 194 4.87 9.26 -2.25
C HIS A 194 5.49 10.54 -1.65
N PRO A 195 5.49 10.68 -0.32
CA PRO A 195 5.77 11.97 0.34
C PRO A 195 7.17 12.52 0.04
N VAL A 196 8.17 11.67 -0.22
CA VAL A 196 9.53 12.14 -0.57
C VAL A 196 9.55 12.80 -1.96
N LEU A 197 8.84 12.23 -2.94
CA LEU A 197 8.72 12.85 -4.28
C LEU A 197 7.86 14.12 -4.21
N PHE A 198 6.80 14.10 -3.40
CA PHE A 198 5.97 15.30 -3.19
C PHE A 198 6.78 16.45 -2.61
N ARG A 199 7.70 16.16 -1.68
CA ARG A 199 8.63 17.18 -1.13
C ARG A 199 9.58 17.75 -2.18
N ARG A 200 10.03 16.96 -3.16
CA ARG A 200 10.84 17.45 -4.29
C ARG A 200 10.03 18.42 -5.15
N LEU A 201 8.75 18.13 -5.37
CA LEU A 201 7.83 19.05 -6.09
C LEU A 201 7.55 20.34 -5.31
N GLU A 202 7.34 20.24 -3.98
CA GLU A 202 7.19 21.44 -3.12
C GLU A 202 8.42 22.35 -3.20
N ASP A 203 9.62 21.76 -3.13
CA ASP A 203 10.88 22.51 -3.25
C ASP A 203 11.03 23.11 -4.66
N ALA A 204 10.63 22.42 -5.72
CA ALA A 204 10.67 22.94 -7.08
C ALA A 204 9.71 24.12 -7.24
N LYS A 205 8.47 24.01 -6.74
CA LYS A 205 7.48 25.09 -6.78
C LYS A 205 7.90 26.30 -5.90
N ALA A 206 8.59 26.05 -4.79
CA ALA A 206 9.12 27.13 -3.95
C ALA A 206 10.24 27.91 -4.66
N ARG A 207 11.06 27.24 -5.47
CA ARG A 207 12.09 27.88 -6.31
C ARG A 207 11.50 28.62 -7.52
N ASP A 208 10.41 28.09 -8.09
CA ASP A 208 9.70 28.68 -9.22
C ASP A 208 8.18 28.71 -8.93
N PRO A 209 7.67 29.80 -8.33
CA PRO A 209 6.23 29.94 -8.04
C PRO A 209 5.33 29.96 -9.28
N GLY A 210 5.88 30.12 -10.49
CA GLY A 210 5.14 30.04 -11.76
C GLY A 210 4.71 28.63 -12.14
N VAL A 211 5.23 27.58 -11.47
CA VAL A 211 4.81 26.18 -11.69
C VAL A 211 3.34 26.00 -11.31
N ARG A 212 2.54 25.47 -12.23
CA ARG A 212 1.10 25.23 -12.03
C ARG A 212 0.83 23.79 -11.61
N TRP A 213 0.01 23.63 -10.55
CA TRP A 213 -0.46 22.32 -10.10
C TRP A 213 -1.95 22.17 -10.33
N ILE A 214 -2.32 21.16 -11.12
CA ILE A 214 -3.70 20.75 -11.38
C ILE A 214 -3.91 19.42 -10.66
N VAL A 215 -4.95 19.30 -9.83
CA VAL A 215 -5.28 18.04 -9.16
C VAL A 215 -6.67 17.56 -9.56
N VAL A 216 -6.74 16.34 -10.05
CA VAL A 216 -7.96 15.61 -10.41
C VAL A 216 -8.19 14.56 -9.32
N ASP A 217 -9.07 14.80 -8.40
CA ASP A 217 -9.44 13.89 -7.31
C ASP A 217 -10.86 14.26 -6.80
N PRO A 218 -11.78 13.29 -6.65
CA PRO A 218 -13.10 13.57 -6.06
C PRO A 218 -13.06 14.17 -4.66
N ARG A 219 -11.95 13.99 -3.96
CA ARG A 219 -11.75 14.43 -2.58
C ARG A 219 -10.70 15.54 -2.51
N ARG A 220 -10.93 16.53 -1.65
CA ARG A 220 -9.94 17.57 -1.34
C ARG A 220 -8.84 17.05 -0.43
N THR A 221 -7.93 16.27 -1.00
CA THR A 221 -6.77 15.68 -0.33
C THR A 221 -5.72 16.75 0.03
N ASP A 222 -4.71 16.40 0.85
CA ASP A 222 -3.59 17.31 1.14
C ASP A 222 -2.84 17.72 -0.14
N THR A 223 -2.78 16.85 -1.15
CA THR A 223 -2.25 17.22 -2.47
C THR A 223 -3.16 18.24 -3.17
N ALA A 224 -4.49 18.05 -3.11
CA ALA A 224 -5.45 18.96 -3.70
C ALA A 224 -5.50 20.31 -2.97
N ALA A 225 -5.30 20.33 -1.66
CA ALA A 225 -5.23 21.56 -0.88
C ALA A 225 -4.04 22.47 -1.23
N MET A 226 -3.01 21.90 -1.89
CA MET A 226 -1.82 22.62 -2.38
C MET A 226 -1.90 23.00 -3.87
N ALA A 227 -2.96 22.58 -4.56
CA ALA A 227 -3.16 22.82 -5.98
C ALA A 227 -3.52 24.28 -6.30
N ASP A 228 -3.14 24.73 -7.49
CA ASP A 228 -3.63 25.98 -8.06
C ASP A 228 -5.03 25.80 -8.68
N LEU A 229 -5.34 24.56 -9.14
CA LEU A 229 -6.65 24.18 -9.65
C LEU A 229 -7.00 22.77 -9.17
N HIS A 230 -8.11 22.62 -8.47
CA HIS A 230 -8.65 21.34 -8.05
C HIS A 230 -9.94 20.99 -8.83
N LEU A 231 -9.88 19.92 -9.60
CA LEU A 231 -11.02 19.36 -10.34
C LEU A 231 -11.62 18.21 -9.51
N ALA A 232 -12.62 18.53 -8.69
CA ALA A 232 -13.32 17.57 -7.83
C ALA A 232 -14.36 16.78 -8.64
N ILE A 233 -13.90 15.96 -9.58
CA ILE A 233 -14.77 15.21 -10.49
C ILE A 233 -15.61 14.16 -9.78
N GLN A 234 -16.74 13.79 -10.36
CA GLN A 234 -17.50 12.61 -9.92
C GLN A 234 -16.64 11.34 -10.14
N PRO A 235 -16.64 10.41 -9.16
CA PRO A 235 -15.87 9.17 -9.27
C PRO A 235 -16.15 8.42 -10.57
N GLY A 236 -15.08 8.08 -11.30
CA GLY A 236 -15.16 7.29 -12.53
C GLY A 236 -15.22 8.11 -13.83
N THR A 237 -15.31 9.43 -13.78
CA THR A 237 -15.49 10.29 -14.98
C THR A 237 -14.18 10.78 -15.62
N ASP A 238 -13.05 10.24 -15.24
CA ASP A 238 -11.71 10.65 -15.69
C ASP A 238 -11.57 10.64 -17.24
N VAL A 239 -12.12 9.64 -17.93
CA VAL A 239 -12.07 9.56 -19.41
C VAL A 239 -12.82 10.74 -20.04
N ALA A 240 -13.98 11.09 -19.51
CA ALA A 240 -14.75 12.24 -20.01
C ALA A 240 -13.96 13.54 -19.80
N LEU A 241 -13.32 13.72 -18.64
CA LEU A 241 -12.47 14.88 -18.36
C LEU A 241 -11.33 15.00 -19.39
N PHE A 242 -10.54 13.94 -19.56
CA PHE A 242 -9.38 13.98 -20.44
C PHE A 242 -9.78 14.12 -21.91
N ASN A 243 -10.87 13.49 -22.35
CA ASN A 243 -11.42 13.70 -23.67
C ASN A 243 -11.90 15.14 -23.87
N GLY A 244 -12.57 15.74 -22.87
CA GLY A 244 -12.97 17.15 -22.90
C GLY A 244 -11.79 18.12 -22.98
N MET A 245 -10.74 17.85 -22.20
CA MET A 245 -9.47 18.59 -22.29
C MET A 245 -8.86 18.45 -23.68
N LEU A 246 -8.79 17.23 -24.22
CA LEU A 246 -8.21 16.99 -25.53
C LEU A 246 -9.07 17.57 -26.66
N HIS A 247 -10.41 17.56 -26.54
CA HIS A 247 -11.30 18.29 -27.42
C HIS A 247 -10.86 19.75 -27.51
N HIS A 248 -10.77 20.45 -26.36
CA HIS A 248 -10.38 21.85 -26.32
C HIS A 248 -9.02 22.07 -27.03
N LEU A 249 -8.00 21.24 -26.70
CA LEU A 249 -6.68 21.33 -27.33
C LEU A 249 -6.71 21.17 -28.84
N VAL A 250 -7.57 20.27 -29.36
CA VAL A 250 -7.73 20.02 -30.79
C VAL A 250 -8.32 21.22 -31.50
N TRP A 251 -9.39 21.79 -30.97
CA TRP A 251 -10.13 22.88 -31.68
C TRP A 251 -9.53 24.27 -31.47
N GLU A 252 -8.74 24.46 -30.39
CA GLU A 252 -7.95 25.67 -30.17
C GLU A 252 -6.54 25.61 -30.82
N GLY A 253 -6.22 24.53 -31.53
CA GLY A 253 -4.95 24.42 -32.24
C GLY A 253 -3.71 24.24 -31.36
N LEU A 254 -3.88 23.75 -30.13
CA LEU A 254 -2.82 23.56 -29.12
C LEU A 254 -2.12 22.21 -29.23
N LEU A 255 -2.08 21.61 -30.44
CA LEU A 255 -1.46 20.31 -30.71
C LEU A 255 -0.12 20.46 -31.42
N ASP A 256 0.79 19.51 -31.23
CA ASP A 256 1.96 19.34 -32.10
C ASP A 256 1.60 18.43 -33.30
N GLN A 257 1.06 19.02 -34.35
CA GLN A 257 0.63 18.32 -35.55
C GLN A 257 1.81 17.59 -36.26
N ALA A 258 3.00 18.16 -36.22
CA ALA A 258 4.18 17.56 -36.82
C ALA A 258 4.56 16.25 -36.11
N PHE A 259 4.56 16.27 -34.80
CA PHE A 259 4.81 15.08 -33.99
C PHE A 259 3.72 14.01 -34.17
N ILE A 260 2.46 14.42 -34.16
CA ILE A 260 1.33 13.50 -34.40
C ILE A 260 1.51 12.78 -35.73
N HIS A 261 1.81 13.51 -36.81
CA HIS A 261 1.97 12.94 -38.14
C HIS A 261 3.20 12.02 -38.25
N ALA A 262 4.34 12.47 -37.71
CA ALA A 262 5.60 11.74 -37.86
C ALA A 262 5.73 10.52 -36.95
N HIS A 263 5.22 10.58 -35.70
CA HIS A 263 5.57 9.64 -34.64
C HIS A 263 4.36 8.88 -34.06
N THR A 264 3.15 9.09 -34.58
CA THR A 264 1.95 8.45 -34.01
C THR A 264 1.06 7.83 -35.09
N SER A 265 0.13 7.00 -34.67
CA SER A 265 -0.96 6.43 -35.48
C SER A 265 -2.29 6.49 -34.69
N GLY A 266 -3.43 6.36 -35.41
CA GLY A 266 -4.77 6.27 -34.83
C GLY A 266 -5.43 7.62 -34.48
N PHE A 267 -4.78 8.77 -34.63
CA PHE A 267 -5.33 10.08 -34.25
C PHE A 267 -6.65 10.44 -34.99
N PRO A 268 -6.89 10.12 -36.28
CA PRO A 268 -8.15 10.46 -36.94
C PRO A 268 -9.38 9.83 -36.26
N ALA A 269 -9.30 8.58 -35.83
CA ALA A 269 -10.39 7.91 -35.13
C ALA A 269 -10.68 8.56 -33.74
N LEU A 270 -9.62 8.91 -33.01
CA LEU A 270 -9.75 9.64 -31.74
C LEU A 270 -10.38 11.02 -31.98
N LYS A 271 -9.90 11.79 -32.96
CA LYS A 271 -10.46 13.12 -33.30
C LYS A 271 -11.95 13.04 -33.65
N ALA A 272 -12.38 11.97 -34.31
CA ALA A 272 -13.80 11.77 -34.59
C ALA A 272 -14.63 11.58 -33.32
N LEU A 273 -14.14 10.74 -32.40
CA LEU A 273 -14.78 10.53 -31.09
C LEU A 273 -14.83 11.81 -30.26
N LEU A 274 -13.78 12.61 -30.25
CA LEU A 274 -13.69 13.83 -29.43
C LEU A 274 -14.77 14.86 -29.79
N ARG A 275 -15.44 14.80 -30.93
CA ARG A 275 -16.57 15.70 -31.27
C ARG A 275 -17.72 15.60 -30.27
N GLU A 276 -17.87 14.44 -29.63
CA GLU A 276 -18.92 14.19 -28.62
C GLU A 276 -18.56 14.75 -27.23
N TYR A 277 -17.27 15.12 -27.00
CA TYR A 277 -16.76 15.55 -25.71
C TYR A 277 -16.42 17.04 -25.67
N THR A 278 -17.41 17.89 -26.05
CA THR A 278 -17.20 19.34 -25.85
C THR A 278 -16.90 19.64 -24.38
N PRO A 279 -16.13 20.72 -24.07
CA PRO A 279 -15.82 21.08 -22.68
C PRO A 279 -17.08 21.16 -21.79
N ARG A 280 -18.19 21.66 -22.32
CA ARG A 280 -19.47 21.72 -21.61
C ARG A 280 -20.00 20.31 -21.29
N MET A 281 -20.11 19.44 -22.31
CA MET A 281 -20.61 18.08 -22.12
C MET A 281 -19.74 17.29 -21.14
N ALA A 282 -18.41 17.34 -21.31
CA ALA A 282 -17.48 16.66 -20.44
C ALA A 282 -17.56 17.19 -18.98
N ALA A 283 -17.69 18.48 -18.81
CA ALA A 283 -17.86 19.11 -17.50
C ALA A 283 -19.19 18.71 -16.80
N GLU A 284 -20.28 18.60 -17.55
CA GLU A 284 -21.57 18.09 -17.04
C GLU A 284 -21.44 16.63 -16.55
N ILE A 285 -20.76 15.76 -17.30
CA ILE A 285 -20.49 14.36 -16.89
C ILE A 285 -19.62 14.33 -15.63
N CYS A 286 -18.61 15.19 -15.57
CA CYS A 286 -17.66 15.24 -14.44
C CYS A 286 -18.25 15.92 -13.20
N GLY A 287 -19.30 16.73 -13.34
CA GLY A 287 -19.91 17.52 -12.26
C GLY A 287 -19.02 18.67 -11.80
N ILE A 288 -18.27 19.30 -12.73
CA ILE A 288 -17.37 20.45 -12.48
C ILE A 288 -17.74 21.63 -13.38
N PRO A 289 -17.28 22.86 -13.07
CA PRO A 289 -17.43 23.99 -13.98
C PRO A 289 -16.68 23.77 -15.30
N ALA A 290 -17.33 24.07 -16.44
CA ALA A 290 -16.71 23.94 -17.76
C ALA A 290 -15.46 24.83 -17.88
N GLN A 291 -15.44 26.00 -17.24
CA GLN A 291 -14.29 26.91 -17.24
C GLN A 291 -13.07 26.29 -16.56
N ASP A 292 -13.25 25.48 -15.50
CA ASP A 292 -12.14 24.82 -14.81
C ASP A 292 -11.50 23.75 -15.71
N LEU A 293 -12.33 22.99 -16.46
CA LEU A 293 -11.85 22.04 -17.46
C LEU A 293 -11.02 22.75 -18.57
N VAL A 294 -11.55 23.87 -19.08
CA VAL A 294 -10.84 24.68 -20.10
C VAL A 294 -9.52 25.21 -19.53
N THR A 295 -9.54 25.77 -18.31
CA THR A 295 -8.32 26.25 -17.62
C THR A 295 -7.28 25.14 -17.48
N ALA A 296 -7.69 23.94 -17.09
CA ALA A 296 -6.78 22.79 -17.00
C ALA A 296 -6.19 22.42 -18.36
N ALA A 297 -7.01 22.39 -19.41
CA ALA A 297 -6.56 22.11 -20.78
C ALA A 297 -5.56 23.17 -21.27
N GLU A 298 -5.85 24.45 -21.08
CA GLU A 298 -4.96 25.57 -21.46
C GLU A 298 -3.61 25.52 -20.72
N TRP A 299 -3.64 25.32 -19.39
CA TRP A 299 -2.40 25.21 -18.61
C TRP A 299 -1.57 24.00 -19.06
N PHE A 300 -2.19 22.90 -19.40
CA PHE A 300 -1.50 21.71 -19.87
C PHE A 300 -0.94 21.90 -21.30
N GLY A 301 -1.79 22.38 -22.22
CA GLY A 301 -1.43 22.49 -23.65
C GLY A 301 -0.40 23.57 -23.96
N ARG A 302 -0.43 24.70 -23.21
CA ARG A 302 0.52 25.81 -23.38
C ARG A 302 1.78 25.64 -22.54
N SER A 303 1.87 24.60 -21.71
CA SER A 303 3.04 24.39 -20.85
C SER A 303 4.27 24.04 -21.69
N PRO A 304 5.43 24.63 -21.41
CA PRO A 304 6.68 24.21 -22.03
C PRO A 304 7.12 22.82 -21.56
N ALA A 305 6.66 22.36 -20.36
CA ALA A 305 6.93 21.04 -19.83
C ALA A 305 5.77 20.62 -18.90
N ALA A 306 4.90 19.72 -19.37
CA ALA A 306 3.79 19.18 -18.62
C ALA A 306 4.07 17.73 -18.17
N LEU A 307 3.98 17.49 -16.87
CA LEU A 307 4.18 16.20 -16.22
C LEU A 307 2.87 15.74 -15.58
N SER A 308 2.45 14.51 -15.85
CA SER A 308 1.30 13.92 -15.16
C SER A 308 1.75 12.88 -14.15
N LEU A 309 1.37 13.05 -12.88
CA LEU A 309 1.62 12.09 -11.78
C LEU A 309 0.32 11.41 -11.40
N TYR A 310 0.20 10.12 -11.68
CA TYR A 310 -1.02 9.38 -11.43
C TYR A 310 -0.78 8.06 -10.69
N CYS A 311 -1.81 7.57 -10.01
CA CYS A 311 -1.69 6.41 -9.15
C CYS A 311 -3.02 5.63 -9.06
N MET A 312 -3.32 5.09 -7.89
CA MET A 312 -4.42 4.14 -7.64
C MET A 312 -5.82 4.69 -7.98
N GLY A 313 -6.08 5.99 -7.82
CA GLY A 313 -7.38 6.58 -8.15
C GLY A 313 -7.73 6.47 -9.63
N LEU A 314 -6.72 6.53 -10.49
CA LEU A 314 -6.87 6.30 -11.92
C LEU A 314 -6.86 4.79 -12.24
N ASN A 315 -5.93 4.04 -11.64
CA ASN A 315 -5.62 2.66 -12.01
C ASN A 315 -6.64 1.64 -11.49
N GLN A 316 -7.10 1.78 -10.23
CA GLN A 316 -8.00 0.81 -9.58
C GLN A 316 -9.46 1.05 -9.96
N SER A 317 -9.76 0.86 -11.24
CA SER A 317 -11.08 1.05 -11.83
C SER A 317 -11.40 -0.05 -12.84
N ALA A 318 -12.67 -0.40 -12.97
CA ALA A 318 -13.14 -1.33 -14.01
C ALA A 318 -12.89 -0.81 -15.45
N HIS A 319 -12.54 0.46 -15.58
CA HIS A 319 -12.14 1.12 -16.82
C HIS A 319 -10.77 1.79 -16.69
N GLY A 320 -9.90 1.23 -15.87
CA GLY A 320 -8.59 1.80 -15.53
C GLY A 320 -7.66 1.93 -16.75
N THR A 321 -7.68 0.97 -17.65
CA THR A 321 -6.90 1.03 -18.90
C THR A 321 -7.33 2.21 -19.77
N ASP A 322 -8.63 2.42 -19.93
CA ASP A 322 -9.16 3.53 -20.74
C ASP A 322 -8.83 4.90 -20.14
N LYS A 323 -8.86 5.02 -18.81
CA LYS A 323 -8.43 6.24 -18.09
C LYS A 323 -6.95 6.54 -18.34
N ASN A 324 -6.10 5.52 -18.29
CA ASN A 324 -4.66 5.65 -18.59
C ASN A 324 -4.41 6.05 -20.05
N LEU A 325 -5.09 5.43 -21.00
CA LEU A 325 -4.99 5.79 -22.41
C LEU A 325 -5.40 7.26 -22.63
N ALA A 326 -6.54 7.69 -22.09
CA ALA A 326 -7.03 9.06 -22.25
C ALA A 326 -6.03 10.10 -21.69
N LEU A 327 -5.37 9.81 -20.55
CA LEU A 327 -4.32 10.67 -20.00
C LEU A 327 -3.05 10.68 -20.87
N ILE A 328 -2.56 9.50 -21.29
CA ILE A 328 -1.37 9.39 -22.15
C ILE A 328 -1.57 10.15 -23.46
N GLN A 329 -2.79 10.13 -24.02
CA GLN A 329 -3.14 10.80 -25.26
C GLN A 329 -3.01 12.33 -25.19
N LEU A 330 -3.21 12.95 -24.01
CA LEU A 330 -2.91 14.38 -23.82
C LEU A 330 -1.43 14.65 -24.06
N HIS A 331 -0.56 13.80 -23.52
CA HIS A 331 0.90 13.93 -23.67
C HIS A 331 1.37 13.70 -25.12
N LEU A 332 0.81 12.69 -25.78
CA LEU A 332 1.14 12.42 -27.18
C LEU A 332 0.69 13.56 -28.10
N ALA A 333 -0.52 14.09 -27.91
CA ALA A 333 -1.10 15.13 -28.74
C ALA A 333 -0.34 16.47 -28.65
N THR A 334 0.25 16.78 -27.48
CA THR A 334 0.99 18.02 -27.20
C THR A 334 2.50 17.84 -27.19
N ARG A 335 3.02 16.69 -27.61
CA ARG A 335 4.44 16.32 -27.54
C ARG A 335 5.06 16.48 -26.15
N GLN A 336 4.28 16.25 -25.10
CA GLN A 336 4.75 16.25 -23.71
C GLN A 336 5.25 14.85 -23.31
N ILE A 337 6.19 14.29 -24.08
CA ILE A 337 6.79 12.97 -23.86
C ILE A 337 8.22 12.94 -24.43
N GLY A 338 9.11 12.21 -23.79
CA GLY A 338 10.52 12.09 -24.18
C GLY A 338 11.35 13.37 -23.98
N ARG A 339 10.81 14.36 -23.28
CA ARG A 339 11.41 15.67 -23.02
C ARG A 339 11.62 15.90 -21.53
N PRO A 340 12.65 16.68 -21.10
CA PRO A 340 12.84 17.03 -19.70
C PRO A 340 11.60 17.71 -19.11
N GLY A 341 11.18 17.23 -17.92
CA GLY A 341 10.04 17.76 -17.17
C GLY A 341 8.67 17.40 -17.74
N ALA A 342 8.58 16.49 -18.73
CA ALA A 342 7.35 16.21 -19.45
C ALA A 342 7.11 14.70 -19.61
N GLY A 343 5.88 14.26 -19.43
CA GLY A 343 5.45 12.89 -19.68
C GLY A 343 4.41 12.35 -18.71
N PRO A 344 3.79 11.22 -19.07
CA PRO A 344 2.91 10.49 -18.17
C PRO A 344 3.76 9.66 -17.20
N PHE A 345 3.65 9.89 -15.89
CA PHE A 345 4.41 9.22 -14.86
C PHE A 345 3.49 8.49 -13.87
N SER A 346 3.26 7.21 -14.09
CA SER A 346 2.55 6.37 -13.13
C SER A 346 3.46 6.05 -11.94
N LEU A 347 3.06 6.49 -10.74
CA LEU A 347 3.81 6.29 -9.51
C LEU A 347 3.47 4.95 -8.90
N THR A 348 4.44 4.04 -8.87
CA THR A 348 4.29 2.69 -8.31
C THR A 348 4.04 2.74 -6.80
N GLY A 349 3.00 2.04 -6.34
CA GLY A 349 2.67 1.97 -4.93
C GLY A 349 3.62 1.09 -4.13
N GLN A 350 4.02 -0.07 -4.65
CA GLN A 350 4.86 -1.05 -3.96
C GLN A 350 6.34 -0.91 -4.36
N PRO A 351 7.29 -1.34 -3.49
CA PRO A 351 8.71 -1.04 -3.67
C PRO A 351 9.34 -1.77 -4.86
N ASN A 352 8.81 -2.93 -5.26
CA ASN A 352 9.35 -3.75 -6.36
C ASN A 352 8.28 -4.30 -7.31
N ALA A 353 7.14 -3.64 -7.45
CA ALA A 353 6.15 -4.06 -8.46
C ALA A 353 6.70 -3.98 -9.89
N MET A 354 7.67 -3.12 -10.15
CA MET A 354 8.39 -3.02 -11.42
C MET A 354 9.24 -4.28 -11.64
N GLY A 355 10.16 -4.62 -10.73
CA GLY A 355 11.02 -5.79 -10.83
C GLY A 355 10.26 -7.10 -10.96
N GLY A 356 9.10 -7.23 -10.26
CA GLY A 356 8.23 -8.39 -10.43
C GLY A 356 7.69 -8.55 -11.87
N ARG A 357 7.42 -7.44 -12.58
CA ARG A 357 7.02 -7.46 -13.99
C ARG A 357 8.20 -7.73 -14.92
N GLU A 358 9.36 -7.18 -14.61
CA GLU A 358 10.62 -7.43 -15.36
C GLU A 358 10.92 -8.92 -15.45
N VAL A 359 10.70 -9.68 -14.39
CA VAL A 359 10.90 -11.13 -14.37
C VAL A 359 9.67 -11.95 -14.83
N GLY A 360 8.58 -11.29 -15.23
CA GLY A 360 7.37 -11.96 -15.71
C GLY A 360 6.51 -12.60 -14.62
N GLY A 361 6.59 -12.15 -13.37
CA GLY A 361 5.90 -12.71 -12.21
C GLY A 361 4.39 -12.41 -12.16
N MET A 362 3.70 -12.41 -13.30
CA MET A 362 2.25 -12.21 -13.44
C MET A 362 1.64 -13.20 -14.42
N ALA A 363 0.33 -13.42 -14.30
CA ALA A 363 -0.44 -14.41 -15.05
C ALA A 363 -0.47 -14.19 -16.58
N THR A 364 -0.13 -13.02 -17.05
CA THR A 364 -0.32 -12.59 -18.44
C THR A 364 0.97 -12.25 -19.18
N MET A 365 2.15 -12.52 -18.60
CA MET A 365 3.43 -12.15 -19.18
C MET A 365 4.54 -13.16 -18.86
N LEU A 366 5.59 -13.17 -19.68
CA LEU A 366 6.85 -13.86 -19.44
C LEU A 366 7.95 -12.86 -19.05
N ALA A 367 9.12 -13.38 -18.67
CA ALA A 367 10.28 -12.57 -18.30
C ALA A 367 10.71 -11.60 -19.42
N ALA A 368 11.22 -10.44 -19.01
CA ALA A 368 11.70 -9.37 -19.89
C ALA A 368 10.64 -8.88 -20.89
N HIS A 369 9.44 -8.59 -20.37
CA HIS A 369 8.27 -8.07 -21.11
C HIS A 369 7.78 -8.93 -22.28
N ARG A 370 8.12 -10.22 -22.31
CA ARG A 370 7.65 -11.15 -23.31
C ARG A 370 6.18 -11.50 -23.12
N GLU A 371 5.48 -11.72 -24.22
CA GLU A 371 4.06 -12.10 -24.23
C GLU A 371 3.91 -13.63 -24.18
N ILE A 372 3.01 -14.12 -23.34
CA ILE A 372 2.73 -15.56 -23.21
C ILE A 372 2.15 -16.15 -24.51
N ALA A 373 1.30 -15.38 -25.21
CA ALA A 373 0.65 -15.83 -26.44
C ALA A 373 1.59 -15.94 -27.64
N ASP A 374 2.72 -15.24 -27.59
CA ASP A 374 3.72 -15.22 -28.65
C ASP A 374 4.60 -16.48 -28.57
N GLU A 375 4.66 -17.24 -29.65
CA GLU A 375 5.39 -18.52 -29.72
C GLU A 375 6.91 -18.32 -29.71
N ASP A 376 7.40 -17.31 -30.42
CA ASP A 376 8.83 -16.96 -30.46
C ASP A 376 9.31 -16.51 -29.07
N HIS A 377 8.51 -15.71 -28.39
CA HIS A 377 8.82 -15.30 -27.03
C HIS A 377 8.88 -16.48 -26.04
N ARG A 378 8.02 -17.49 -26.19
CA ARG A 378 8.09 -18.72 -25.36
C ARG A 378 9.35 -19.50 -25.70
N ALA A 379 9.64 -19.69 -26.99
CA ALA A 379 10.83 -20.42 -27.44
C ALA A 379 12.13 -19.78 -26.94
N GLU A 380 12.23 -18.44 -26.95
CA GLU A 380 13.37 -17.74 -26.37
C GLU A 380 13.54 -18.03 -24.86
N VAL A 381 12.45 -18.01 -24.08
CA VAL A 381 12.52 -18.30 -22.63
C VAL A 381 12.84 -19.78 -22.38
N GLU A 382 12.27 -20.70 -23.17
CA GLU A 382 12.56 -22.13 -23.10
C GLU A 382 14.05 -22.40 -23.35
N ALA A 383 14.64 -21.78 -24.37
CA ALA A 383 16.06 -21.91 -24.68
C ALA A 383 16.94 -21.38 -23.53
N LEU A 384 16.64 -20.21 -22.97
CA LEU A 384 17.41 -19.60 -21.88
C LEU A 384 17.28 -20.39 -20.58
N TRP A 385 16.10 -20.93 -20.27
CA TRP A 385 15.88 -21.80 -19.11
C TRP A 385 16.29 -23.26 -19.35
N LYS A 386 16.69 -23.61 -20.59
CA LYS A 386 17.06 -24.97 -21.02
C LYS A 386 15.93 -25.98 -20.85
N LEU A 387 14.72 -25.54 -21.12
CA LEU A 387 13.51 -26.36 -21.13
C LEU A 387 13.39 -27.13 -22.46
N ALA A 388 12.60 -28.18 -22.47
CA ALA A 388 12.20 -28.83 -23.73
C ALA A 388 11.31 -27.86 -24.54
N PRO A 389 11.44 -27.81 -25.89
CA PRO A 389 10.60 -26.99 -26.73
C PRO A 389 9.09 -27.28 -26.52
N GLY A 390 8.30 -26.22 -26.39
CA GLY A 390 6.85 -26.32 -26.17
C GLY A 390 6.45 -26.60 -24.72
N SER A 391 7.37 -26.53 -23.76
CA SER A 391 7.10 -26.74 -22.34
C SER A 391 6.29 -25.59 -21.71
N LEU A 392 6.47 -24.36 -22.19
CA LEU A 392 5.76 -23.21 -21.66
C LEU A 392 4.34 -23.10 -22.24
N SER A 393 3.36 -22.99 -21.36
CA SER A 393 1.97 -22.82 -21.77
C SER A 393 1.77 -21.45 -22.49
N GLY A 394 1.15 -21.49 -23.68
CA GLY A 394 0.74 -20.29 -24.43
C GLY A 394 -0.56 -19.65 -23.94
N LYS A 395 -1.25 -20.26 -22.98
CA LYS A 395 -2.52 -19.77 -22.43
C LYS A 395 -2.25 -18.83 -21.25
N PRO A 396 -2.79 -17.61 -21.24
CA PRO A 396 -2.71 -16.74 -20.03
C PRO A 396 -3.31 -17.42 -18.80
N GLY A 397 -2.66 -17.20 -17.64
CA GLY A 397 -3.16 -17.68 -16.38
C GLY A 397 -4.27 -16.79 -15.79
N LEU A 398 -4.75 -17.18 -14.61
CA LEU A 398 -5.79 -16.48 -13.87
C LEU A 398 -5.20 -15.24 -13.16
N ALA A 399 -5.79 -14.08 -13.39
CA ALA A 399 -5.45 -12.88 -12.64
C ALA A 399 -6.06 -12.92 -11.21
N ALA A 400 -5.60 -12.07 -10.31
CA ALA A 400 -5.88 -12.12 -8.89
C ALA A 400 -7.35 -12.41 -8.50
N VAL A 401 -8.33 -11.68 -9.07
CA VAL A 401 -9.76 -11.92 -8.76
C VAL A 401 -10.21 -13.27 -9.30
N GLU A 402 -9.90 -13.54 -10.56
CA GLU A 402 -10.25 -14.80 -11.23
C GLU A 402 -9.59 -16.01 -10.55
N LEU A 403 -8.37 -15.84 -10.01
CA LEU A 403 -7.64 -16.88 -9.29
C LEU A 403 -8.41 -17.31 -8.03
N PHE A 404 -8.81 -16.37 -7.18
CA PHE A 404 -9.58 -16.71 -5.98
C PHE A 404 -10.99 -17.22 -6.30
N GLU A 405 -11.62 -16.75 -7.38
CA GLU A 405 -12.87 -17.34 -7.89
C GLU A 405 -12.68 -18.81 -8.32
N ALA A 406 -11.56 -19.11 -9.00
CA ALA A 406 -11.25 -20.48 -9.42
C ALA A 406 -10.93 -21.40 -8.22
N VAL A 407 -10.27 -20.88 -7.18
CA VAL A 407 -10.07 -21.61 -5.90
C VAL A 407 -11.42 -21.90 -5.26
N ARG A 408 -12.30 -20.90 -5.15
CA ARG A 408 -13.64 -21.05 -4.59
C ARG A 408 -14.49 -22.07 -5.37
N ALA A 409 -14.38 -22.07 -6.69
CA ALA A 409 -15.05 -23.01 -7.58
C ALA A 409 -14.43 -24.42 -7.56
N GLY A 410 -13.32 -24.64 -6.84
CA GLY A 410 -12.61 -25.90 -6.78
C GLY A 410 -11.87 -26.30 -8.06
N LYS A 411 -11.66 -25.38 -9.00
CA LYS A 411 -10.82 -25.58 -10.18
C LYS A 411 -9.34 -25.55 -9.82
N VAL A 412 -8.93 -24.59 -9.02
CA VAL A 412 -7.62 -24.52 -8.37
C VAL A 412 -7.73 -25.21 -7.01
N LYS A 413 -6.87 -26.17 -6.76
CA LYS A 413 -6.83 -27.01 -5.56
C LYS A 413 -5.84 -26.54 -4.52
N ALA A 414 -4.66 -26.07 -4.98
CA ALA A 414 -3.63 -25.54 -4.10
C ALA A 414 -3.34 -24.08 -4.43
N VAL A 415 -3.14 -23.27 -3.38
CA VAL A 415 -2.68 -21.89 -3.52
C VAL A 415 -1.50 -21.62 -2.59
N TRP A 416 -0.40 -21.09 -3.15
CA TRP A 416 0.75 -20.61 -2.39
C TRP A 416 0.73 -19.08 -2.34
N ILE A 417 0.57 -18.54 -1.14
CA ILE A 417 0.49 -17.10 -0.88
C ILE A 417 1.83 -16.67 -0.24
N ALA A 418 2.50 -15.68 -0.83
CA ALA A 418 3.79 -15.21 -0.33
C ALA A 418 3.83 -13.69 -0.14
N CYS A 419 4.23 -13.26 1.08
CA CYS A 419 4.47 -11.86 1.44
C CYS A 419 3.26 -10.93 1.19
N THR A 420 2.03 -11.45 1.23
CA THR A 420 0.79 -10.68 0.99
C THR A 420 -0.39 -11.25 1.78
N ASN A 421 -1.41 -10.40 2.01
CA ASN A 421 -2.58 -10.71 2.83
C ASN A 421 -3.89 -10.53 2.01
N PRO A 422 -4.26 -11.51 1.15
CA PRO A 422 -5.45 -11.41 0.30
C PRO A 422 -6.75 -11.29 1.08
N VAL A 423 -6.87 -11.87 2.27
CA VAL A 423 -8.05 -11.75 3.15
C VAL A 423 -8.28 -10.31 3.62
N HIS A 424 -7.30 -9.43 3.44
CA HIS A 424 -7.44 -7.98 3.67
C HIS A 424 -7.46 -7.17 2.37
N SER A 425 -6.59 -7.51 1.40
CA SER A 425 -6.29 -6.63 0.27
C SER A 425 -7.19 -6.84 -0.96
N MET A 426 -7.78 -8.02 -1.12
CA MET A 426 -8.68 -8.31 -2.24
C MET A 426 -10.05 -7.65 -2.06
N PRO A 427 -10.77 -7.32 -3.16
CA PRO A 427 -12.17 -6.96 -3.07
C PRO A 427 -13.02 -8.17 -2.65
N ASP A 428 -14.20 -7.92 -2.08
CA ASP A 428 -15.14 -8.95 -1.64
C ASP A 428 -14.44 -10.07 -0.82
N ILE A 429 -13.83 -9.67 0.29
CA ILE A 429 -13.03 -10.59 1.11
C ILE A 429 -13.82 -11.78 1.66
N GLY A 430 -15.14 -11.70 1.66
CA GLY A 430 -16.01 -12.84 1.97
C GLY A 430 -15.78 -14.02 1.02
N GLN A 431 -15.72 -13.75 -0.29
CA GLN A 431 -15.40 -14.77 -1.29
C GLN A 431 -13.97 -15.31 -1.16
N VAL A 432 -13.01 -14.48 -0.80
CA VAL A 432 -11.62 -14.90 -0.59
C VAL A 432 -11.51 -15.84 0.61
N ARG A 433 -12.20 -15.54 1.71
CA ARG A 433 -12.28 -16.44 2.89
C ARG A 433 -12.89 -17.80 2.51
N GLU A 434 -14.00 -17.78 1.77
CA GLU A 434 -14.64 -19.00 1.27
C GLU A 434 -13.69 -19.80 0.35
N ALA A 435 -12.97 -19.13 -0.55
CA ALA A 435 -11.98 -19.75 -1.41
C ALA A 435 -10.90 -20.48 -0.61
N LEU A 436 -10.28 -19.81 0.37
CA LEU A 436 -9.24 -20.38 1.19
C LEU A 436 -9.75 -21.52 2.10
N GLN A 437 -11.02 -21.47 2.53
CA GLN A 437 -11.65 -22.56 3.26
C GLN A 437 -11.88 -23.81 2.39
N ARG A 438 -12.17 -23.63 1.09
CA ARG A 438 -12.45 -24.72 0.14
C ARG A 438 -11.20 -25.29 -0.52
N ALA A 439 -10.10 -24.52 -0.57
CA ALA A 439 -8.86 -25.00 -1.16
C ALA A 439 -8.41 -26.33 -0.52
N GLU A 440 -7.91 -27.26 -1.29
CA GLU A 440 -7.39 -28.54 -0.79
C GLU A 440 -6.09 -28.34 0.01
N TYR A 441 -5.26 -27.36 -0.42
CA TYR A 441 -3.99 -27.04 0.24
C TYR A 441 -3.65 -25.55 0.13
N VAL A 442 -3.32 -24.94 1.26
CA VAL A 442 -2.93 -23.53 1.35
C VAL A 442 -1.53 -23.42 1.99
N VAL A 443 -0.58 -22.92 1.22
CA VAL A 443 0.76 -22.55 1.71
C VAL A 443 0.81 -21.05 1.92
N VAL A 444 1.22 -20.63 3.11
CA VAL A 444 1.49 -19.21 3.40
C VAL A 444 2.97 -19.04 3.76
N GLN A 445 3.67 -18.21 3.01
CA GLN A 445 5.06 -17.83 3.25
C GLN A 445 5.06 -16.38 3.74
N GLU A 446 5.34 -16.18 5.03
CA GLU A 446 5.13 -14.89 5.67
C GLU A 446 6.13 -14.66 6.81
N ALA A 447 6.46 -13.39 7.07
CA ALA A 447 7.30 -12.99 8.19
C ALA A 447 6.51 -12.84 9.50
N PHE A 448 5.21 -12.54 9.44
CA PHE A 448 4.36 -12.24 10.60
C PHE A 448 3.17 -13.20 10.69
N ALA A 449 2.98 -13.80 11.86
CA ALA A 449 1.90 -14.75 12.14
C ALA A 449 0.52 -14.09 12.29
N ASP A 450 0.49 -12.80 12.60
CA ASP A 450 -0.70 -12.04 12.92
C ASP A 450 -1.35 -11.36 11.69
N THR A 451 -1.32 -12.00 10.50
CA THR A 451 -2.06 -11.52 9.32
C THR A 451 -3.38 -12.28 9.15
N ASP A 452 -4.38 -11.63 8.50
CA ASP A 452 -5.73 -12.22 8.32
C ASP A 452 -5.73 -13.50 7.46
N THR A 453 -4.69 -13.73 6.68
CA THR A 453 -4.54 -14.91 5.81
C THR A 453 -3.92 -16.11 6.52
N VAL A 454 -3.05 -15.91 7.50
CA VAL A 454 -2.32 -16.99 8.21
C VAL A 454 -3.24 -18.04 8.85
N PRO A 455 -4.44 -17.74 9.41
CA PRO A 455 -5.34 -18.74 9.94
C PRO A 455 -5.76 -19.83 8.94
N TYR A 456 -5.73 -19.55 7.65
CA TYR A 456 -6.11 -20.50 6.59
C TYR A 456 -4.96 -21.42 6.14
N ALA A 457 -3.72 -21.14 6.55
CA ALA A 457 -2.55 -21.91 6.12
C ALA A 457 -2.56 -23.35 6.59
N ASP A 458 -2.27 -24.29 5.69
CA ASP A 458 -1.95 -25.67 6.01
C ASP A 458 -0.44 -25.84 6.24
N ALA A 459 0.39 -25.06 5.53
CA ALA A 459 1.80 -24.87 5.81
C ALA A 459 2.10 -23.37 5.97
N LEU A 460 2.82 -23.02 7.04
CA LEU A 460 3.30 -21.64 7.30
C LEU A 460 4.83 -21.67 7.29
N LEU A 461 5.42 -20.95 6.33
CA LEU A 461 6.86 -20.94 6.08
C LEU A 461 7.46 -19.61 6.52
N PRO A 462 8.42 -19.60 7.47
CA PRO A 462 9.01 -18.39 8.02
C PRO A 462 9.94 -17.69 7.03
N ALA A 463 9.52 -16.53 6.53
CA ALA A 463 10.29 -15.71 5.62
C ALA A 463 11.08 -14.62 6.34
N SER A 464 12.30 -14.33 5.84
CA SER A 464 13.05 -13.14 6.24
C SER A 464 12.36 -11.87 5.72
N THR A 465 12.50 -10.78 6.47
CA THR A 465 11.90 -9.50 6.09
C THR A 465 12.97 -8.43 5.81
N TRP A 466 12.55 -7.18 5.69
CA TRP A 466 13.44 -6.05 5.46
C TRP A 466 14.56 -5.96 6.53
N GLY A 467 15.77 -5.71 6.07
CA GLY A 467 16.98 -5.68 6.90
C GLY A 467 17.60 -7.04 7.19
N GLU A 468 16.96 -8.15 6.77
CA GLU A 468 17.38 -9.53 7.03
C GLU A 468 17.70 -10.31 5.74
N LYS A 469 17.51 -9.72 4.55
CA LYS A 469 17.69 -10.39 3.25
C LYS A 469 18.40 -9.51 2.23
N GLU A 470 18.91 -10.13 1.17
CA GLU A 470 19.67 -9.50 0.11
C GLU A 470 19.06 -9.77 -1.26
N GLY A 471 19.16 -8.77 -2.16
CA GLY A 471 18.74 -8.83 -3.55
C GLY A 471 18.62 -7.46 -4.19
N THR A 472 17.71 -7.33 -5.16
CA THR A 472 17.46 -6.09 -5.89
C THR A 472 15.98 -5.70 -5.89
N VAL A 473 15.72 -4.41 -6.07
CA VAL A 473 14.38 -3.85 -6.30
C VAL A 473 14.45 -2.79 -7.39
N THR A 474 13.38 -2.67 -8.18
CA THR A 474 13.24 -1.63 -9.21
C THR A 474 12.13 -0.66 -8.82
N ASN A 475 12.45 0.63 -8.71
CA ASN A 475 11.52 1.69 -8.29
C ASN A 475 10.67 2.25 -9.44
N SER A 476 9.83 3.27 -9.16
CA SER A 476 8.92 3.88 -10.14
C SER A 476 9.61 4.51 -11.33
N GLU A 477 10.87 4.94 -11.22
CA GLU A 477 11.63 5.53 -12.33
C GLU A 477 12.52 4.48 -13.05
N ARG A 478 12.23 3.18 -12.91
CA ARG A 478 13.02 2.10 -13.52
C ARG A 478 14.43 1.97 -12.97
N ARG A 479 14.67 2.44 -11.74
CA ARG A 479 15.98 2.39 -11.09
C ARG A 479 16.11 1.14 -10.23
N ILE A 480 17.09 0.32 -10.57
CA ILE A 480 17.47 -0.89 -9.83
C ILE A 480 18.39 -0.49 -8.68
N SER A 481 18.02 -0.90 -7.46
CA SER A 481 18.78 -0.64 -6.23
C SER A 481 19.04 -1.94 -5.49
N ARG A 482 20.19 -2.03 -4.83
CA ARG A 482 20.51 -3.15 -3.95
C ARG A 482 19.75 -3.06 -2.63
N VAL A 483 19.19 -4.18 -2.20
CA VAL A 483 18.75 -4.42 -0.81
C VAL A 483 19.80 -5.28 -0.15
N ARG A 484 20.24 -4.90 1.06
CA ARG A 484 21.29 -5.61 1.82
C ARG A 484 20.81 -5.95 3.21
N ALA A 485 21.18 -7.13 3.69
CA ALA A 485 20.95 -7.54 5.04
C ALA A 485 21.85 -6.76 6.01
N ALA A 486 21.26 -6.22 7.06
CA ALA A 486 22.00 -5.55 8.15
C ALA A 486 22.11 -6.44 9.39
N VAL A 487 21.23 -7.42 9.51
CA VAL A 487 21.19 -8.42 10.58
C VAL A 487 20.81 -9.79 10.01
N PRO A 488 21.19 -10.90 10.66
CA PRO A 488 20.72 -12.22 10.25
C PRO A 488 19.21 -12.39 10.47
N PRO A 489 18.52 -13.26 9.70
CA PRO A 489 17.14 -13.61 9.95
C PRO A 489 16.94 -14.24 11.33
N PRO A 490 15.83 -13.97 12.05
CA PRO A 490 15.59 -14.54 13.37
C PRO A 490 15.09 -15.99 13.29
N GLY A 491 15.45 -16.79 14.28
CA GLY A 491 15.03 -18.19 14.37
C GLY A 491 15.45 -19.00 13.15
N GLN A 492 14.48 -19.68 12.55
CA GLN A 492 14.68 -20.48 11.35
C GLN A 492 14.22 -19.75 10.06
N ALA A 493 13.91 -18.45 10.11
CA ALA A 493 13.49 -17.70 8.92
C ALA A 493 14.55 -17.75 7.81
N ARG A 494 14.08 -17.80 6.55
CA ARG A 494 14.95 -17.88 5.35
C ARG A 494 14.48 -16.86 4.31
N ALA A 495 15.38 -16.50 3.41
CA ALA A 495 15.07 -15.68 2.24
C ALA A 495 14.00 -16.35 1.38
N ASP A 496 13.11 -15.55 0.80
CA ASP A 496 11.96 -16.05 0.03
C ASP A 496 12.41 -16.93 -1.14
N TRP A 497 13.42 -16.49 -1.90
CA TRP A 497 13.99 -17.24 -3.02
C TRP A 497 14.54 -18.63 -2.59
N TRP A 498 15.13 -18.71 -1.40
CA TRP A 498 15.68 -19.97 -0.89
C TRP A 498 14.55 -20.98 -0.60
N ILE A 499 13.49 -20.52 0.08
CA ILE A 499 12.33 -21.37 0.40
C ILE A 499 11.72 -21.95 -0.89
N VAL A 500 11.50 -21.08 -1.87
CA VAL A 500 10.90 -21.47 -3.16
C VAL A 500 11.81 -22.42 -3.93
N ARG A 501 13.11 -22.15 -3.98
CA ARG A 501 14.08 -23.02 -4.64
C ARG A 501 14.12 -24.42 -4.01
N GLU A 502 14.13 -24.49 -2.70
CA GLU A 502 14.22 -25.76 -2.00
C GLU A 502 12.95 -26.62 -2.17
N VAL A 503 11.79 -26.01 -2.22
CA VAL A 503 10.55 -26.71 -2.60
C VAL A 503 10.61 -27.11 -4.07
N ALA A 504 11.04 -26.22 -4.95
CA ALA A 504 11.12 -26.46 -6.39
C ALA A 504 12.02 -27.67 -6.73
N ARG A 505 13.20 -27.75 -6.12
CA ARG A 505 14.09 -28.93 -6.28
C ARG A 505 13.43 -30.24 -5.88
N ARG A 506 12.64 -30.23 -4.82
CA ARG A 506 11.90 -31.40 -4.34
C ARG A 506 10.69 -31.75 -5.22
N VAL A 507 10.03 -30.75 -5.78
CA VAL A 507 8.97 -30.94 -6.78
C VAL A 507 9.56 -31.50 -8.07
N GLU A 508 10.69 -30.95 -8.54
CA GLU A 508 11.41 -31.41 -9.73
C GLU A 508 11.86 -32.88 -9.58
N ALA A 509 12.34 -33.27 -8.40
CA ALA A 509 12.72 -34.65 -8.13
C ALA A 509 11.51 -35.64 -8.21
N ARG A 510 10.29 -35.17 -8.00
CA ARG A 510 9.05 -35.97 -8.05
C ARG A 510 8.41 -35.98 -9.43
N LEU A 511 8.31 -34.82 -10.07
CA LEU A 511 7.62 -34.69 -11.37
C LEU A 511 8.56 -34.94 -12.57
N GLY A 512 9.88 -34.95 -12.34
CA GLY A 512 10.90 -35.00 -13.39
C GLY A 512 11.35 -33.60 -13.83
N ALA A 513 12.56 -33.50 -14.33
CA ALA A 513 13.11 -32.26 -14.87
C ALA A 513 12.43 -31.92 -16.22
N PRO A 514 11.98 -30.69 -16.44
CA PRO A 514 11.32 -30.26 -17.69
C PRO A 514 12.32 -30.07 -18.85
N GLY A 515 13.60 -30.30 -18.64
CA GLY A 515 14.68 -30.18 -19.62
C GLY A 515 15.82 -31.14 -19.35
N ALA A 516 16.92 -30.97 -20.08
CA ALA A 516 18.08 -31.85 -20.00
C ALA A 516 18.92 -31.67 -18.69
N GLN A 517 18.65 -30.62 -17.93
CA GLN A 517 19.40 -30.29 -16.70
C GLN A 517 18.42 -29.86 -15.60
N PRO A 518 18.81 -30.00 -14.31
CA PRO A 518 18.01 -29.44 -13.22
C PRO A 518 17.78 -27.95 -13.40
N LEU A 519 16.56 -27.50 -13.18
CA LEU A 519 16.14 -26.13 -13.47
C LEU A 519 16.64 -25.11 -12.42
N PHE A 520 16.78 -25.52 -11.15
CA PHE A 520 17.08 -24.62 -10.03
C PHE A 520 18.52 -24.78 -9.52
N GLN A 521 19.50 -24.36 -10.33
CA GLN A 521 20.93 -24.51 -9.99
C GLN A 521 21.49 -23.33 -9.19
N ALA A 522 20.96 -22.11 -9.39
CA ALA A 522 21.43 -20.92 -8.68
C ALA A 522 21.30 -21.07 -7.15
N ASP A 523 22.38 -20.80 -6.42
CA ASP A 523 22.48 -20.96 -4.96
C ASP A 523 22.70 -19.65 -4.20
N ALA A 524 22.70 -18.52 -4.91
CA ALA A 524 22.85 -17.18 -4.35
C ALA A 524 22.00 -16.16 -5.12
N PRO A 525 21.58 -15.06 -4.48
CA PRO A 525 20.79 -14.01 -5.16
C PRO A 525 21.51 -13.43 -6.39
N ALA A 526 22.84 -13.26 -6.32
CA ALA A 526 23.62 -12.77 -7.45
C ALA A 526 23.52 -13.70 -8.69
N ALA A 527 23.57 -15.02 -8.48
CA ALA A 527 23.43 -15.98 -9.57
C ALA A 527 22.01 -15.96 -10.18
N ILE A 528 20.97 -15.74 -9.36
CA ILE A 528 19.58 -15.57 -9.84
C ILE A 528 19.47 -14.28 -10.66
N PHE A 529 20.08 -13.18 -10.20
CA PHE A 529 20.11 -11.92 -10.95
C PHE A 529 20.81 -12.07 -12.31
N GLU A 530 21.89 -12.85 -12.41
CA GLU A 530 22.57 -13.15 -13.66
C GLU A 530 21.68 -13.91 -14.66
N GLU A 531 20.87 -14.87 -14.19
CA GLU A 531 19.88 -15.54 -15.05
C GLU A 531 18.83 -14.56 -15.55
N HIS A 532 18.32 -13.67 -14.67
CA HIS A 532 17.39 -12.61 -15.05
C HIS A 532 18.02 -11.65 -16.07
N ARG A 533 19.24 -11.18 -15.81
CA ARG A 533 19.99 -10.30 -16.70
C ARG A 533 20.10 -10.88 -18.11
N ALA A 534 20.45 -12.15 -18.22
CA ALA A 534 20.57 -12.83 -19.52
C ALA A 534 19.26 -12.82 -20.34
N LEU A 535 18.09 -12.90 -19.66
CA LEU A 535 16.78 -12.84 -20.30
C LEU A 535 16.44 -11.45 -20.87
N THR A 536 17.10 -10.39 -20.40
CA THR A 536 16.80 -9.01 -20.80
C THR A 536 17.60 -8.52 -21.98
N VAL A 537 18.71 -9.20 -22.35
CA VAL A 537 19.61 -8.76 -23.43
C VAL A 537 18.84 -8.60 -24.74
N GLY A 538 19.01 -7.44 -25.38
CA GLY A 538 18.33 -7.08 -26.62
C GLY A 538 16.85 -6.69 -26.47
N ARG A 539 16.32 -6.63 -25.25
CA ARG A 539 14.93 -6.20 -24.98
C ARG A 539 14.86 -4.73 -24.58
N ASP A 540 13.65 -4.18 -24.53
CA ASP A 540 13.38 -2.77 -24.13
C ASP A 540 13.87 -2.41 -22.71
N LEU A 541 14.07 -3.40 -21.87
CA LEU A 541 14.63 -3.28 -20.51
C LEU A 541 16.02 -3.94 -20.39
N ASP A 542 16.82 -3.97 -21.45
CA ASP A 542 18.15 -4.56 -21.44
C ASP A 542 18.99 -4.06 -20.25
N ILE A 543 19.42 -4.98 -19.39
CA ILE A 543 20.33 -4.74 -18.26
C ILE A 543 21.61 -5.53 -18.39
N GLY A 544 22.01 -5.90 -19.61
CA GLY A 544 23.22 -6.68 -19.88
C GLY A 544 24.51 -6.06 -19.36
N GLY A 545 24.50 -4.74 -19.12
CA GLY A 545 25.60 -4.01 -18.52
C GLY A 545 25.61 -3.96 -16.98
N LEU A 546 24.62 -4.55 -16.29
CA LEU A 546 24.51 -4.50 -14.83
C LEU A 546 24.78 -5.86 -14.19
N ASP A 547 25.46 -5.84 -13.08
CA ASP A 547 25.62 -6.94 -12.14
C ASP A 547 25.66 -6.39 -10.71
N TYR A 548 25.77 -7.28 -9.74
CA TYR A 548 25.85 -6.88 -8.33
C TYR A 548 27.10 -6.05 -8.04
N ALA A 549 28.23 -6.34 -8.65
CA ALA A 549 29.48 -5.62 -8.43
C ALA A 549 29.36 -4.17 -8.93
N LYS A 550 28.77 -3.98 -10.12
CA LYS A 550 28.53 -2.64 -10.67
C LYS A 550 27.53 -1.83 -9.83
N LEU A 551 26.43 -2.45 -9.40
CA LEU A 551 25.47 -1.79 -8.49
C LEU A 551 26.09 -1.49 -7.11
N GLU A 552 27.11 -2.23 -6.68
CA GLU A 552 27.86 -1.94 -5.45
C GLU A 552 28.80 -0.74 -5.62
N GLN A 553 29.51 -0.68 -6.75
CA GLN A 553 30.54 0.34 -7.02
C GLN A 553 29.93 1.67 -7.45
N GLU A 554 28.97 1.64 -8.37
CA GLU A 554 28.40 2.83 -9.01
C GLU A 554 27.04 3.25 -8.39
N GLY A 555 26.47 2.44 -7.50
CA GLY A 555 25.17 2.69 -6.90
C GLY A 555 23.98 2.35 -7.83
N PRO A 556 22.77 2.81 -7.49
CA PRO A 556 21.55 2.48 -8.20
C PRO A 556 21.52 2.96 -9.66
N GLN A 557 21.12 2.08 -10.60
CA GLN A 557 21.11 2.35 -12.03
C GLN A 557 19.72 2.19 -12.67
N GLN A 558 19.36 3.06 -13.62
CA GLN A 558 18.13 2.95 -14.40
C GLN A 558 18.31 2.02 -15.60
N TRP A 559 17.26 1.25 -15.90
CA TRP A 559 17.22 0.53 -17.18
C TRP A 559 16.51 1.36 -18.28
N PRO A 560 16.78 1.09 -19.58
CA PRO A 560 17.75 0.15 -20.10
C PRO A 560 19.21 0.55 -19.80
N PHE A 561 20.05 -0.49 -19.59
CA PHE A 561 21.49 -0.37 -19.37
C PHE A 561 22.22 -1.50 -20.14
N PRO A 562 22.25 -1.45 -21.46
CA PRO A 562 22.94 -2.46 -22.27
C PRO A 562 24.43 -2.57 -21.98
N ALA A 563 25.02 -3.69 -22.32
CA ALA A 563 26.48 -3.90 -22.20
C ALA A 563 27.26 -2.79 -22.95
N GLY A 564 28.35 -2.31 -22.33
CA GLY A 564 29.18 -1.24 -22.89
C GLY A 564 28.69 0.19 -22.60
N GLN A 565 27.52 0.37 -22.05
CA GLN A 565 27.06 1.68 -21.59
C GLN A 565 27.66 2.05 -20.22
N SER A 566 27.88 3.36 -20.00
CA SER A 566 28.40 3.87 -18.72
C SER A 566 27.31 4.28 -17.74
N ARG A 567 26.07 4.46 -18.22
CA ARG A 567 24.90 4.81 -17.40
C ARG A 567 23.60 4.34 -18.07
N GLY A 568 22.56 4.14 -17.28
CA GLY A 568 21.23 3.83 -17.76
C GLY A 568 20.53 5.05 -18.39
N GLN A 569 19.44 4.77 -19.11
CA GLN A 569 18.65 5.78 -19.80
C GLN A 569 17.60 6.40 -18.85
N ALA A 570 17.80 7.64 -18.49
CA ALA A 570 16.88 8.35 -17.58
C ALA A 570 15.49 8.60 -18.21
N ARG A 571 15.42 9.03 -19.46
CA ARG A 571 14.18 9.30 -20.20
C ARG A 571 14.10 8.43 -21.45
N ARG A 572 12.94 7.83 -21.70
CA ARG A 572 12.68 7.03 -22.90
C ARG A 572 12.03 7.90 -23.98
N TYR A 573 12.15 7.45 -25.23
CA TYR A 573 11.48 8.04 -26.40
C TYR A 573 11.87 9.49 -26.72
N ALA A 574 13.08 9.92 -26.37
CA ALA A 574 13.58 11.26 -26.69
C ALA A 574 13.77 11.48 -28.22
N ASP A 575 14.02 10.41 -28.95
CA ASP A 575 14.14 10.33 -30.40
C ASP A 575 12.79 10.22 -31.12
N GLY A 576 11.68 10.08 -30.40
CA GLY A 576 10.34 9.87 -30.94
C GLY A 576 10.11 8.46 -31.48
N VAL A 577 11.02 7.49 -31.20
CA VAL A 577 10.85 6.08 -31.59
C VAL A 577 10.28 5.31 -30.40
N PHE A 578 9.13 4.69 -30.61
CA PHE A 578 8.40 3.96 -29.57
C PHE A 578 8.62 2.45 -29.70
N ALA A 579 8.38 1.69 -28.63
CA ALA A 579 8.60 0.25 -28.59
C ALA A 579 7.49 -0.57 -29.28
N THR A 580 6.84 0.00 -30.26
CA THR A 580 5.86 -0.65 -31.14
C THR A 580 6.56 -1.22 -32.39
N ALA A 581 5.90 -2.13 -33.10
CA ALA A 581 6.50 -2.77 -34.28
C ALA A 581 6.89 -1.79 -35.41
N ASP A 582 6.18 -0.65 -35.50
CA ASP A 582 6.43 0.40 -36.51
C ASP A 582 7.14 1.63 -35.91
N GLY A 583 7.58 1.58 -34.66
CA GLY A 583 8.24 2.67 -33.97
C GLY A 583 7.33 3.85 -33.63
N ARG A 584 6.00 3.77 -33.79
CA ARG A 584 5.04 4.86 -33.61
C ARG A 584 4.15 4.64 -32.39
N ALA A 585 3.91 5.70 -31.61
CA ALA A 585 2.92 5.68 -30.53
C ALA A 585 1.49 5.58 -31.11
N ARG A 586 0.59 5.02 -30.30
CA ARG A 586 -0.78 4.73 -30.75
C ARG A 586 -1.82 5.52 -29.98
N PHE A 587 -2.66 6.25 -30.69
CA PHE A 587 -3.90 6.81 -30.17
C PHE A 587 -5.02 5.77 -30.23
N HIS A 588 -5.86 5.76 -29.21
CA HIS A 588 -7.03 4.88 -29.09
C HIS A 588 -8.30 5.71 -28.93
N ALA A 589 -9.32 5.44 -29.72
CA ALA A 589 -10.62 6.07 -29.58
C ALA A 589 -11.34 5.51 -28.35
N THR A 590 -11.11 6.12 -27.17
CA THR A 590 -11.54 5.63 -25.87
C THR A 590 -12.77 6.41 -25.40
N ALA A 591 -13.96 5.81 -25.47
CA ALA A 591 -15.18 6.42 -24.99
C ALA A 591 -15.32 6.27 -23.46
N TYR A 592 -15.93 7.27 -22.82
CA TYR A 592 -16.30 7.20 -21.41
C TYR A 592 -17.31 6.08 -21.14
N GLN A 593 -17.09 5.34 -20.08
CA GLN A 593 -17.99 4.32 -19.55
C GLN A 593 -18.32 4.67 -18.09
N PRO A 594 -19.59 4.56 -17.66
CA PRO A 594 -19.94 4.75 -16.25
C PRO A 594 -19.31 3.68 -15.36
N VAL A 595 -19.26 3.95 -14.05
CA VAL A 595 -18.73 2.98 -13.07
C VAL A 595 -19.49 1.65 -13.11
N ALA A 596 -18.83 0.54 -12.88
CA ALA A 596 -19.42 -0.80 -12.97
C ALA A 596 -20.58 -1.04 -12.01
N GLU A 597 -20.60 -0.35 -10.87
CA GLU A 597 -21.70 -0.40 -9.89
C GLU A 597 -22.23 1.01 -9.60
N PRO A 598 -23.21 1.54 -10.38
CA PRO A 598 -23.79 2.84 -10.12
C PRO A 598 -24.57 2.85 -8.79
N THR A 599 -24.69 4.04 -8.21
CA THR A 599 -25.57 4.26 -7.05
C THR A 599 -27.04 3.98 -7.37
N SER A 600 -27.82 3.62 -6.37
CA SER A 600 -29.25 3.32 -6.49
C SER A 600 -29.99 3.84 -5.26
N ALA A 601 -31.33 3.82 -5.28
CA ALA A 601 -32.12 4.19 -4.11
C ALA A 601 -31.77 3.36 -2.86
N ARG A 602 -31.36 2.10 -3.04
CA ARG A 602 -30.95 1.22 -1.93
C ARG A 602 -29.52 1.49 -1.45
N TYR A 603 -28.62 1.92 -2.34
CA TYR A 603 -27.22 2.21 -2.08
C TYR A 603 -26.86 3.57 -2.67
N PRO A 604 -27.28 4.67 -1.99
CA PRO A 604 -27.28 6.00 -2.60
C PRO A 604 -25.93 6.74 -2.53
N LEU A 605 -24.94 6.20 -1.83
CA LEU A 605 -23.66 6.86 -1.60
C LEU A 605 -22.52 6.16 -2.35
N ARG A 606 -21.59 6.96 -2.85
CA ARG A 606 -20.34 6.51 -3.45
C ARG A 606 -19.27 6.37 -2.36
N LEU A 607 -18.80 5.15 -2.10
CA LEU A 607 -17.69 4.92 -1.20
C LEU A 607 -16.37 5.03 -1.96
N LEU A 608 -15.51 5.93 -1.49
CA LEU A 608 -14.11 6.03 -1.89
C LEU A 608 -13.21 5.39 -0.83
N THR A 609 -12.09 4.82 -1.28
CA THR A 609 -11.05 4.31 -0.39
C THR A 609 -9.70 4.98 -0.65
N GLY A 610 -8.85 5.06 0.36
CA GLY A 610 -7.53 5.67 0.21
C GLY A 610 -6.58 5.37 1.35
N ARG A 611 -5.42 6.05 1.33
CA ARG A 611 -4.36 5.87 2.32
C ARG A 611 -4.49 6.86 3.47
N LEU A 612 -4.02 6.42 4.64
CA LEU A 612 -3.57 7.30 5.72
C LEU A 612 -2.11 7.70 5.46
N ARG A 613 -1.70 8.85 5.99
CA ARG A 613 -0.37 9.42 5.79
C ARG A 613 0.75 8.51 6.30
N ASP A 614 0.57 7.98 7.50
CA ASP A 614 1.63 7.32 8.25
C ASP A 614 1.48 5.78 8.30
N GLN A 615 0.47 5.21 7.63
CA GLN A 615 0.23 3.77 7.60
C GLN A 615 0.57 3.12 6.25
N TRP A 616 0.83 1.79 6.26
CA TRP A 616 1.18 1.02 5.08
C TRP A 616 0.35 -0.27 4.98
N HIS A 617 -0.39 -0.44 3.87
CA HIS A 617 -1.27 -1.59 3.58
C HIS A 617 -2.06 -2.06 4.82
N GLY A 618 -2.04 -3.37 5.16
CA GLY A 618 -2.70 -3.96 6.33
C GLY A 618 -1.96 -3.74 7.65
N MET A 619 -1.03 -2.80 7.72
CA MET A 619 -0.32 -2.36 8.94
C MET A 619 0.53 -3.45 9.63
N SER A 620 0.89 -4.55 8.95
CA SER A 620 1.70 -5.63 9.53
C SER A 620 3.05 -5.15 10.12
N ARG A 621 3.59 -4.03 9.62
CA ARG A 621 4.78 -3.35 10.16
C ARG A 621 4.43 -2.03 10.84
N THR A 622 3.77 -1.11 10.14
CA THR A 622 3.47 0.22 10.67
C THR A 622 2.52 0.18 11.87
N GLY A 623 1.63 -0.81 11.94
CA GLY A 623 0.75 -1.06 13.09
C GLY A 623 1.46 -1.59 14.33
N ARG A 624 2.79 -1.74 14.30
CA ARG A 624 3.64 -2.09 15.44
C ARG A 624 4.32 -0.87 16.07
N VAL A 625 4.17 0.29 15.45
CA VAL A 625 4.85 1.54 15.82
C VAL A 625 3.81 2.55 16.32
N PRO A 626 3.68 2.77 17.63
CA PRO A 626 2.65 3.63 18.22
C PRO A 626 2.65 5.06 17.65
N GLN A 627 3.81 5.63 17.37
CA GLN A 627 3.96 6.98 16.83
C GLN A 627 3.28 7.16 15.46
N LEU A 628 3.15 6.08 14.67
CA LEU A 628 2.51 6.13 13.35
C LEU A 628 0.97 6.17 13.42
N PHE A 629 0.38 5.94 14.59
CA PHE A 629 -1.06 6.14 14.82
C PHE A 629 -1.41 7.59 15.18
N ALA A 630 -0.45 8.44 15.54
CA ALA A 630 -0.71 9.77 16.10
C ALA A 630 -1.57 10.66 15.18
N HIS A 631 -1.36 10.64 13.86
CA HIS A 631 -2.14 11.43 12.91
C HIS A 631 -3.58 10.91 12.73
N SER A 632 -3.79 9.60 12.76
CA SER A 632 -5.10 8.95 12.63
C SER A 632 -5.18 7.78 13.60
N PRO A 633 -5.48 8.05 14.88
CA PRO A 633 -5.43 7.04 15.93
C PRO A 633 -6.59 6.05 15.91
N GLU A 634 -7.62 6.32 15.10
CA GLU A 634 -8.84 5.51 15.02
C GLU A 634 -9.30 5.34 13.57
N PRO A 635 -10.00 4.23 13.26
CA PRO A 635 -10.71 4.10 12.00
C PRO A 635 -11.88 5.08 11.95
N GLY A 636 -12.26 5.54 10.76
CA GLY A 636 -13.41 6.44 10.61
C GLY A 636 -13.99 6.42 9.21
N LEU A 637 -15.28 6.74 9.11
CA LEU A 637 -15.97 7.05 7.86
C LEU A 637 -16.14 8.56 7.74
N ARG A 638 -15.53 9.18 6.73
CA ARG A 638 -15.72 10.60 6.43
C ARG A 638 -16.96 10.80 5.57
N MET A 639 -17.82 11.73 5.97
CA MET A 639 -19.04 12.10 5.28
C MET A 639 -19.22 13.62 5.32
N HIS A 640 -19.79 14.18 4.24
CA HIS A 640 -20.13 15.60 4.19
C HIS A 640 -21.16 15.95 5.27
N PRO A 641 -21.03 17.11 5.98
CA PRO A 641 -21.95 17.52 7.04
C PRO A 641 -23.43 17.50 6.62
N ASP A 642 -23.76 17.99 5.41
CA ASP A 642 -25.12 17.99 4.89
C ASP A 642 -25.71 16.60 4.67
N ASP A 643 -24.86 15.64 4.26
CA ASP A 643 -25.28 14.25 4.09
C ASP A 643 -25.56 13.58 5.42
N ALA A 644 -24.77 13.90 6.43
CA ALA A 644 -24.97 13.43 7.80
C ALA A 644 -26.26 14.03 8.41
N ALA A 645 -26.44 15.35 8.26
CA ALA A 645 -27.64 16.06 8.75
C ALA A 645 -28.94 15.51 8.14
N ARG A 646 -28.95 15.27 6.81
CA ARG A 646 -30.12 14.68 6.11
C ARG A 646 -30.45 13.26 6.61
N ARG A 647 -29.49 12.54 7.23
CA ARG A 647 -29.66 11.21 7.79
C ARG A 647 -29.80 11.18 9.31
N GLY A 648 -29.82 12.35 9.96
CA GLY A 648 -29.87 12.47 11.40
C GLY A 648 -28.63 11.90 12.13
N LEU A 649 -27.47 11.91 11.46
CA LEU A 649 -26.22 11.37 11.97
C LEU A 649 -25.34 12.48 12.56
N LYS A 650 -24.60 12.18 13.64
CA LYS A 650 -23.70 13.10 14.31
C LYS A 650 -22.27 12.58 14.31
N ALA A 651 -21.30 13.49 14.40
CA ALA A 651 -19.89 13.12 14.57
C ALA A 651 -19.66 12.19 15.76
N GLY A 652 -18.84 11.19 15.59
CA GLY A 652 -18.50 10.18 16.62
C GLY A 652 -19.53 9.05 16.76
N GLU A 653 -20.73 9.17 16.18
CA GLU A 653 -21.69 8.06 16.20
C GLU A 653 -21.18 6.88 15.37
N LEU A 654 -21.44 5.67 15.83
CA LEU A 654 -21.16 4.46 15.07
C LEU A 654 -22.17 4.33 13.93
N VAL A 655 -21.66 4.16 12.71
CA VAL A 655 -22.47 3.98 11.51
C VAL A 655 -22.17 2.66 10.82
N ARG A 656 -23.21 1.99 10.36
CA ARG A 656 -23.13 0.78 9.55
C ARG A 656 -23.04 1.15 8.08
N ILE A 657 -21.96 0.75 7.45
CA ILE A 657 -21.72 0.89 6.01
C ILE A 657 -22.05 -0.46 5.38
N ALA A 658 -22.98 -0.49 4.44
CA ALA A 658 -23.39 -1.75 3.80
C ALA A 658 -23.43 -1.61 2.28
N SER A 659 -22.97 -2.66 1.59
CA SER A 659 -23.11 -2.86 0.15
C SER A 659 -23.97 -4.12 -0.15
N LYS A 660 -23.99 -4.56 -1.40
CA LYS A 660 -24.61 -5.86 -1.79
C LYS A 660 -23.87 -7.06 -1.21
N ARG A 661 -22.61 -6.90 -0.77
CA ARG A 661 -21.68 -8.00 -0.41
C ARG A 661 -21.52 -8.19 1.08
N GLY A 662 -21.48 -7.11 1.82
CA GLY A 662 -21.25 -7.18 3.24
C GLY A 662 -21.52 -5.83 3.92
N ALA A 663 -21.11 -5.75 5.18
CA ALA A 663 -21.23 -4.54 5.98
C ALA A 663 -20.14 -4.48 7.05
N LEU A 664 -19.79 -3.27 7.44
CA LEU A 664 -18.91 -3.00 8.59
C LEU A 664 -19.43 -1.79 9.35
N VAL A 665 -18.95 -1.62 10.57
CA VAL A 665 -19.28 -0.47 11.43
C VAL A 665 -18.03 0.36 11.66
N LEU A 666 -18.16 1.69 11.52
CA LEU A 666 -17.10 2.65 11.81
C LEU A 666 -17.69 3.87 12.53
N PRO A 667 -16.88 4.60 13.33
CA PRO A 667 -17.28 5.93 13.80
C PRO A 667 -17.35 6.94 12.65
N LEU A 668 -18.33 7.86 12.73
CA LEU A 668 -18.54 8.88 11.73
C LEU A 668 -17.64 10.09 11.97
N GLU A 669 -16.93 10.53 10.93
CA GLU A 669 -16.18 11.78 10.87
C GLU A 669 -16.87 12.74 9.89
N LEU A 670 -17.26 13.93 10.36
CA LEU A 670 -17.78 14.98 9.47
C LEU A 670 -16.60 15.68 8.79
N SER A 671 -16.67 15.81 7.46
CA SER A 671 -15.58 16.41 6.69
C SER A 671 -16.08 16.99 5.36
N ASP A 672 -15.67 18.20 5.04
CA ASP A 672 -15.86 18.86 3.76
C ASP A 672 -14.80 18.45 2.69
N GLU A 673 -13.86 17.58 3.07
CA GLU A 673 -12.93 16.98 2.10
C GLU A 673 -13.63 16.07 1.08
N VAL A 674 -14.84 15.58 1.39
CA VAL A 674 -15.67 14.76 0.51
C VAL A 674 -16.89 15.54 0.07
N GLY A 675 -17.22 15.50 -1.21
CA GLY A 675 -18.45 16.12 -1.73
C GLY A 675 -19.71 15.37 -1.30
N SER A 676 -20.87 16.06 -1.31
CA SER A 676 -22.17 15.43 -1.04
C SER A 676 -22.42 14.22 -1.96
N GLY A 677 -23.04 13.17 -1.42
CA GLY A 677 -23.26 11.89 -2.09
C GLY A 677 -22.04 10.96 -2.10
N THR A 678 -20.94 11.38 -1.48
CA THR A 678 -19.68 10.61 -1.42
C THR A 678 -19.23 10.41 0.03
N VAL A 679 -18.69 9.24 0.35
CA VAL A 679 -18.09 8.93 1.65
C VAL A 679 -16.70 8.34 1.44
N PHE A 680 -15.83 8.46 2.43
CA PHE A 680 -14.47 7.97 2.36
C PHE A 680 -14.10 7.15 3.60
N ALA A 681 -13.44 6.00 3.39
CA ALA A 681 -12.82 5.22 4.45
C ALA A 681 -11.40 4.80 4.09
N ALA A 682 -10.51 4.80 5.10
CA ALA A 682 -9.13 4.39 4.92
C ALA A 682 -9.01 2.86 4.75
N MET A 683 -8.15 2.43 3.83
CA MET A 683 -8.01 1.01 3.45
C MET A 683 -7.16 0.17 4.40
N HIS A 684 -6.52 0.76 5.41
CA HIS A 684 -5.47 0.09 6.20
C HIS A 684 -5.99 -0.84 7.30
N TRP A 685 -7.18 -0.55 7.80
CA TRP A 685 -7.78 -1.26 8.92
C TRP A 685 -8.22 -2.67 8.51
N SER A 686 -7.67 -3.68 9.18
CA SER A 686 -7.93 -5.11 8.93
C SER A 686 -8.51 -5.78 10.16
N GLY A 687 -8.80 -7.08 10.11
CA GLY A 687 -9.22 -7.88 11.25
C GLY A 687 -8.21 -7.96 12.40
N GLN A 688 -7.00 -7.43 12.22
CA GLN A 688 -6.01 -7.24 13.29
C GLN A 688 -6.33 -6.02 14.17
N HIS A 689 -7.11 -5.09 13.65
CA HIS A 689 -7.42 -3.81 14.29
C HIS A 689 -8.92 -3.54 14.42
N LEU A 690 -9.77 -4.33 13.74
CA LEU A 690 -11.22 -4.22 13.74
C LEU A 690 -11.88 -5.56 14.06
N SER A 691 -13.11 -5.52 14.58
CA SER A 691 -13.96 -6.71 14.67
C SER A 691 -14.39 -7.23 13.30
N SER A 692 -14.35 -6.39 12.26
CA SER A 692 -14.59 -6.73 10.85
C SER A 692 -13.27 -6.95 10.10
N GLY A 693 -13.35 -7.44 8.84
CA GLY A 693 -12.19 -7.58 7.96
C GLY A 693 -11.73 -6.29 7.28
N GLY A 694 -12.38 -5.17 7.57
CA GLY A 694 -12.07 -3.86 7.00
C GLY A 694 -12.92 -3.50 5.78
N ILE A 695 -12.55 -2.39 5.10
CA ILE A 695 -13.39 -1.77 4.07
C ILE A 695 -13.64 -2.65 2.84
N ASN A 696 -12.78 -3.61 2.57
CA ASN A 696 -12.93 -4.53 1.46
C ASN A 696 -14.05 -5.59 1.65
N GLU A 697 -14.69 -5.63 2.81
CA GLU A 697 -15.96 -6.35 3.00
C GLU A 697 -17.09 -5.81 2.10
N VAL A 698 -17.03 -4.52 1.77
CA VAL A 698 -18.07 -3.86 0.96
C VAL A 698 -17.62 -3.53 -0.46
N SER A 699 -16.35 -3.77 -0.80
CA SER A 699 -15.80 -3.52 -2.14
C SER A 699 -16.36 -4.48 -3.17
N GLN A 700 -16.43 -4.05 -4.43
CA GLN A 700 -16.91 -4.87 -5.55
C GLN A 700 -15.75 -5.62 -6.25
N PRO A 701 -15.98 -6.85 -6.75
CA PRO A 701 -14.97 -7.63 -7.45
C PRO A 701 -14.85 -7.31 -8.95
N ALA A 702 -15.57 -6.30 -9.46
CA ALA A 702 -15.43 -5.89 -10.85
C ALA A 702 -13.99 -5.48 -11.16
N PHE A 703 -13.52 -5.76 -12.36
CA PHE A 703 -12.17 -5.46 -12.80
C PHE A 703 -12.13 -4.97 -14.26
N ASP A 704 -11.06 -4.29 -14.62
CA ASP A 704 -10.80 -3.83 -15.98
C ASP A 704 -10.64 -5.01 -16.94
N ALA A 705 -11.35 -4.98 -18.07
CA ALA A 705 -11.41 -6.10 -19.00
C ALA A 705 -10.06 -6.45 -19.65
N ARG A 706 -9.14 -5.47 -19.75
CA ARG A 706 -7.81 -5.65 -20.38
C ARG A 706 -6.73 -5.92 -19.35
N SER A 707 -6.62 -5.06 -18.33
CA SER A 707 -5.58 -5.14 -17.32
C SER A 707 -5.89 -6.14 -16.21
N ARG A 708 -7.15 -6.56 -16.06
CA ARG A 708 -7.66 -7.37 -14.94
C ARG A 708 -7.48 -6.71 -13.56
N GLN A 709 -7.23 -5.41 -13.53
CA GLN A 709 -7.11 -4.66 -12.27
C GLN A 709 -8.48 -4.43 -11.63
N PRO A 710 -8.68 -4.79 -10.33
CA PRO A 710 -9.98 -4.64 -9.70
C PRO A 710 -10.34 -3.19 -9.36
N GLU A 711 -11.65 -2.91 -9.32
CA GLU A 711 -12.24 -1.67 -8.88
C GLU A 711 -12.20 -1.57 -7.33
N LEU A 712 -11.23 -0.86 -6.79
CA LEU A 712 -11.06 -0.67 -5.35
C LEU A 712 -11.28 0.79 -4.91
N LYS A 713 -11.67 1.68 -5.84
CA LYS A 713 -11.86 3.10 -5.57
C LYS A 713 -13.31 3.54 -5.62
N HIS A 714 -14.22 2.63 -5.95
CA HIS A 714 -15.64 2.92 -5.97
C HIS A 714 -16.46 1.69 -5.55
N ALA A 715 -17.44 1.91 -4.65
CA ALA A 715 -18.51 0.96 -4.38
C ALA A 715 -19.78 1.75 -4.04
N ALA A 716 -20.95 1.22 -4.42
CA ALA A 716 -22.24 1.80 -4.02
C ALA A 716 -22.60 1.27 -2.62
N VAL A 717 -22.84 2.19 -1.68
CA VAL A 717 -23.13 1.85 -0.28
C VAL A 717 -24.30 2.64 0.27
N ARG A 718 -24.90 2.11 1.35
CA ARG A 718 -25.76 2.84 2.27
C ARG A 718 -25.06 3.01 3.61
N VAL A 719 -25.37 4.10 4.30
CA VAL A 719 -24.85 4.43 5.61
C VAL A 719 -26.02 4.73 6.52
N GLU A 720 -26.08 4.02 7.63
CA GLU A 720 -27.16 4.07 8.62
C GLU A 720 -26.55 4.12 10.03
N LYS A 721 -27.28 4.69 11.00
CA LYS A 721 -26.88 4.64 12.40
C LYS A 721 -26.79 3.19 12.87
N ALA A 722 -25.68 2.81 13.49
CA ALA A 722 -25.55 1.53 14.18
C ALA A 722 -25.94 1.72 15.64
N ALA A 723 -27.08 1.15 16.02
CA ALA A 723 -27.59 1.25 17.38
C ALA A 723 -27.06 0.10 18.23
N PHE A 724 -26.20 0.44 19.21
CA PHE A 724 -25.69 -0.51 20.20
C PHE A 724 -26.14 -0.07 21.60
N GLY A 725 -26.57 -1.05 22.40
CA GLY A 725 -27.02 -0.82 23.79
C GLY A 725 -25.86 -0.85 24.79
N TRP A 726 -24.69 -1.32 24.39
CA TRP A 726 -23.53 -1.43 25.25
C TRP A 726 -22.27 -0.90 24.55
N HIS A 727 -21.42 -0.18 25.31
CA HIS A 727 -20.18 0.41 24.84
C HIS A 727 -19.06 0.13 25.82
N LEU A 728 -17.83 0.07 25.30
CA LEU A 728 -16.60 -0.12 26.08
C LEU A 728 -15.49 0.80 25.57
N LEU A 729 -14.82 1.42 26.50
CA LEU A 729 -13.48 1.96 26.34
C LEU A 729 -12.55 1.24 27.33
N ALA A 730 -11.50 0.61 26.81
CA ALA A 730 -10.46 0.00 27.61
C ALA A 730 -9.09 0.45 27.12
N ALA A 731 -8.18 0.74 28.03
CA ALA A 731 -6.82 1.12 27.70
C ALA A 731 -5.83 0.66 28.75
N ARG A 732 -4.62 0.33 28.32
CA ARG A 732 -3.53 -0.07 29.19
C ARG A 732 -2.19 0.43 28.65
N ARG A 733 -1.38 0.99 29.54
CA ARG A 733 0.01 1.33 29.29
C ARG A 733 0.87 0.11 29.60
N GLY A 734 1.77 -0.26 28.72
CA GLY A 734 2.65 -1.42 28.91
C GLY A 734 3.33 -1.85 27.62
N ASP A 735 3.75 -3.10 27.58
CA ASP A 735 4.18 -3.71 26.30
C ASP A 735 2.99 -3.82 25.35
N ALA A 736 2.87 -2.83 24.49
CA ALA A 736 1.70 -2.65 23.65
C ALA A 736 1.49 -3.78 22.62
N LEU A 737 2.57 -4.46 22.18
CA LEU A 737 2.45 -5.60 21.24
C LEU A 737 2.00 -6.87 21.95
N ALA A 738 2.51 -7.12 23.17
CA ALA A 738 2.05 -8.24 24.00
C ALA A 738 0.58 -8.05 24.40
N LEU A 739 0.20 -6.84 24.83
CA LEU A 739 -1.18 -6.48 25.15
C LEU A 739 -2.09 -6.65 23.93
N ARG A 740 -1.66 -6.20 22.73
CA ARG A 740 -2.41 -6.38 21.48
C ARG A 740 -2.65 -7.85 21.17
N ALA A 741 -1.62 -8.68 21.27
CA ALA A 741 -1.75 -10.11 21.02
C ALA A 741 -2.75 -10.79 21.95
N ALA A 742 -2.79 -10.39 23.23
CA ALA A 742 -3.73 -10.90 24.21
C ALA A 742 -5.19 -10.45 23.99
N VAL A 743 -5.40 -9.20 23.55
CA VAL A 743 -6.73 -8.60 23.38
C VAL A 743 -7.35 -8.87 22.00
N GLN A 744 -6.54 -8.99 20.95
CA GLN A 744 -6.98 -9.12 19.58
C GLN A 744 -8.01 -10.24 19.33
N PRO A 745 -7.90 -11.44 19.93
CA PRO A 745 -8.90 -12.49 19.74
C PRO A 745 -10.32 -12.10 20.17
N LEU A 746 -10.45 -11.19 21.16
CA LEU A 746 -11.72 -10.76 21.73
C LEU A 746 -12.50 -9.77 20.83
N LEU A 747 -11.86 -9.18 19.82
CA LEU A 747 -12.52 -8.19 18.96
C LEU A 747 -13.71 -8.77 18.20
N ARG A 748 -13.60 -10.01 17.75
CA ARG A 748 -14.58 -10.66 16.86
C ARG A 748 -15.95 -10.89 17.50
N ASP A 749 -15.99 -10.88 18.81
CA ASP A 749 -17.24 -11.11 19.57
C ASP A 749 -18.09 -9.84 19.66
N CYS A 750 -17.55 -8.69 19.30
CA CYS A 750 -18.22 -7.41 19.36
C CYS A 750 -18.87 -7.02 18.02
N GLY A 751 -20.02 -6.34 18.07
CA GLY A 751 -20.65 -5.77 16.89
C GLY A 751 -19.84 -4.64 16.23
N TYR A 752 -19.05 -3.93 17.05
CA TYR A 752 -17.94 -3.06 16.66
C TYR A 752 -16.81 -3.22 17.66
N ALA A 753 -15.60 -3.33 17.20
CA ALA A 753 -14.42 -3.12 18.02
C ALA A 753 -13.28 -2.54 17.18
N SER A 754 -12.49 -1.66 17.78
CA SER A 754 -11.23 -1.15 17.26
C SER A 754 -10.11 -1.31 18.26
N LEU A 755 -8.91 -1.60 17.79
CA LEU A 755 -7.72 -1.81 18.61
C LEU A 755 -6.55 -1.04 18.02
N THR A 756 -5.99 -0.11 18.79
CA THR A 756 -4.94 0.81 18.33
C THR A 756 -3.82 0.96 19.33
N LEU A 757 -2.63 1.27 18.84
CA LEU A 757 -1.48 1.62 19.68
C LEU A 757 -1.32 3.13 19.67
N GLN A 758 -1.11 3.73 20.83
CA GLN A 758 -0.91 5.18 20.94
C GLN A 758 0.34 5.49 21.76
N ALA A 759 1.17 6.36 21.23
CA ALA A 759 2.33 6.85 21.97
C ALA A 759 1.87 7.83 23.05
N GLY A 760 2.44 7.69 24.26
CA GLY A 760 2.38 8.70 25.30
C GLY A 760 3.77 9.30 25.52
N PRO A 761 3.91 10.34 26.34
CA PRO A 761 5.21 10.88 26.74
C PRO A 761 6.09 9.78 27.36
N GLY A 762 7.36 9.74 26.97
CA GLY A 762 8.30 8.71 27.41
C GLY A 762 8.01 7.32 26.83
N ALA A 763 7.38 7.25 25.65
CA ALA A 763 7.18 6.01 24.90
C ALA A 763 8.51 5.54 24.28
N ASP A 764 9.45 5.13 25.13
CA ASP A 764 10.70 4.49 24.72
C ASP A 764 10.64 2.98 25.06
N ASP A 765 11.38 2.18 24.29
CA ASP A 765 11.59 0.75 24.48
C ASP A 765 10.33 -0.16 24.50
N GLY A 766 9.32 0.18 23.68
CA GLY A 766 8.14 -0.69 23.49
C GLY A 766 7.00 -0.45 24.46
N VAL A 767 7.12 0.45 25.42
CA VAL A 767 6.04 0.86 26.33
C VAL A 767 5.16 1.91 25.64
N ALA A 768 3.90 1.56 25.41
CA ALA A 768 2.91 2.47 24.82
C ALA A 768 1.51 2.13 25.36
N TRP A 769 0.51 2.86 24.91
CA TRP A 769 -0.87 2.58 25.21
C TRP A 769 -1.49 1.65 24.16
N LEU A 770 -2.09 0.55 24.62
CA LEU A 770 -3.10 -0.16 23.86
C LEU A 770 -4.45 0.49 24.18
N VAL A 771 -5.22 0.82 23.14
CA VAL A 771 -6.57 1.38 23.28
C VAL A 771 -7.55 0.53 22.51
N MET A 772 -8.56 0.02 23.19
CA MET A 772 -9.70 -0.72 22.63
C MET A 772 -10.98 0.08 22.80
N ARG A 773 -11.75 0.24 21.72
CA ARG A 773 -13.14 0.68 21.77
C ARG A 773 -14.02 -0.42 21.23
N ALA A 774 -15.12 -0.72 21.91
CA ALA A 774 -16.06 -1.74 21.45
C ALA A 774 -17.51 -1.32 21.70
N ALA A 775 -18.41 -1.95 20.94
CA ALA A 775 -19.84 -1.81 21.12
C ALA A 775 -20.56 -3.10 20.74
N ALA A 776 -21.64 -3.41 21.42
CA ALA A 776 -22.46 -4.59 21.19
C ALA A 776 -23.96 -4.25 21.42
N GLU A 777 -24.85 -5.05 20.84
CA GLU A 777 -26.30 -4.89 21.02
C GLU A 777 -26.71 -5.03 22.50
N ARG A 778 -26.03 -5.94 23.21
CA ARG A 778 -26.23 -6.23 24.64
C ARG A 778 -24.88 -6.24 25.36
N ALA A 779 -24.92 -6.12 26.68
CA ALA A 779 -23.73 -6.24 27.50
C ALA A 779 -22.99 -7.57 27.23
N MET A 780 -21.69 -7.51 27.14
CA MET A 780 -20.85 -8.69 26.94
C MET A 780 -20.90 -9.63 28.16
N PRO A 781 -20.76 -10.95 27.95
CA PRO A 781 -20.71 -11.91 29.03
C PRO A 781 -19.65 -11.60 30.07
N ALA A 782 -19.89 -11.98 31.35
CA ALA A 782 -18.94 -11.75 32.45
C ALA A 782 -17.58 -12.42 32.18
N GLU A 783 -17.59 -13.60 31.56
CA GLU A 783 -16.37 -14.33 31.16
C GLU A 783 -15.54 -13.55 30.12
N TRP A 784 -16.20 -12.91 29.15
CA TRP A 784 -15.51 -12.07 28.17
C TRP A 784 -14.88 -10.85 28.86
N LEU A 785 -15.59 -10.19 29.76
CA LEU A 785 -15.03 -9.06 30.55
C LEU A 785 -13.87 -9.51 31.42
N ALA A 786 -13.95 -10.71 32.01
CA ALA A 786 -12.86 -11.28 32.81
C ALA A 786 -11.63 -11.62 31.96
N ALA A 787 -11.85 -12.14 30.74
CA ALA A 787 -10.77 -12.40 29.78
C ALA A 787 -10.08 -11.09 29.36
N LEU A 788 -10.84 -10.04 29.08
CA LEU A 788 -10.31 -8.72 28.74
C LEU A 788 -9.53 -8.11 29.94
N ASP A 789 -10.07 -8.23 31.14
CA ASP A 789 -9.41 -7.76 32.35
C ASP A 789 -8.07 -8.47 32.58
N THR A 790 -8.04 -9.79 32.39
CA THR A 790 -6.81 -10.58 32.46
C THR A 790 -5.82 -10.15 31.38
N ALA A 791 -6.28 -9.99 30.15
CA ALA A 791 -5.42 -9.59 29.02
C ALA A 791 -4.80 -8.19 29.23
N LEU A 792 -5.52 -7.28 29.86
CA LEU A 792 -5.06 -5.92 30.17
C LEU A 792 -4.35 -5.81 31.53
N ALA A 793 -4.31 -6.88 32.31
CA ALA A 793 -3.75 -6.88 33.68
C ALA A 793 -4.28 -5.71 34.54
N LEU A 794 -5.61 -5.51 34.51
CA LEU A 794 -6.31 -4.46 35.28
C LEU A 794 -6.89 -4.98 36.58
N GLY A 795 -6.58 -6.20 37.02
CA GLY A 795 -7.13 -6.87 38.18
C GLY A 795 -7.13 -6.05 39.46
N ALA A 796 -7.89 -6.50 40.48
CA ALA A 796 -7.98 -5.82 41.74
C ALA A 796 -6.63 -5.76 42.47
N GLY A 797 -6.18 -4.54 42.82
CA GLY A 797 -4.94 -4.29 43.58
C GLY A 797 -5.04 -2.96 44.32
N PRO A 798 -4.09 -2.64 45.18
CA PRO A 798 -4.11 -1.41 46.00
C PRO A 798 -4.10 -0.14 45.16
N ASP A 799 -3.61 -0.22 43.94
CA ASP A 799 -3.56 0.89 42.97
C ASP A 799 -4.67 0.81 41.90
N THR A 800 -5.70 0.00 42.09
CA THR A 800 -6.86 -0.08 41.19
C THR A 800 -8.13 0.30 41.95
N LEU A 801 -8.87 1.24 41.37
CA LEU A 801 -10.21 1.61 41.85
C LEU A 801 -11.25 1.05 40.90
N GLU A 802 -12.33 0.50 41.48
CA GLU A 802 -13.49 -0.01 40.75
C GLU A 802 -14.78 0.68 41.20
N TYR A 803 -15.62 1.04 40.24
CA TYR A 803 -17.03 1.39 40.47
C TYR A 803 -17.90 0.44 39.62
N ARG A 804 -18.84 -0.22 40.30
CA ARG A 804 -19.78 -1.15 39.65
C ARG A 804 -21.22 -0.82 40.00
N ASP A 805 -22.07 -0.70 39.00
CA ASP A 805 -23.53 -0.64 39.13
C ASP A 805 -24.15 -1.82 38.38
N ALA A 806 -24.46 -2.89 39.10
CA ALA A 806 -24.99 -4.11 38.50
C ALA A 806 -26.38 -3.89 37.85
N ARG A 807 -27.19 -2.93 38.38
CA ARG A 807 -28.54 -2.64 37.81
C ARG A 807 -28.46 -1.98 36.46
N ARG A 808 -27.44 -1.15 36.23
CA ARG A 808 -27.20 -0.44 34.97
C ARG A 808 -26.20 -1.17 34.07
N GLY A 809 -25.62 -2.27 34.51
CA GLY A 809 -24.55 -2.96 33.78
C GLY A 809 -23.26 -2.15 33.65
N LEU A 810 -23.03 -1.21 34.57
CA LEU A 810 -21.86 -0.33 34.48
C LEU A 810 -20.70 -0.92 35.27
N LEU A 811 -19.53 -0.90 34.62
CA LEU A 811 -18.24 -1.21 35.21
C LEU A 811 -17.24 -0.12 34.83
N LYS A 812 -16.69 0.56 35.82
CA LYS A 812 -15.64 1.56 35.62
C LYS A 812 -14.45 1.14 36.49
N ARG A 813 -13.29 0.99 35.86
CA ARG A 813 -12.07 0.62 36.57
C ARG A 813 -10.92 1.50 36.13
N VAL A 814 -10.10 1.97 37.05
CA VAL A 814 -8.93 2.80 36.79
C VAL A 814 -7.75 2.24 37.56
N ALA A 815 -6.70 1.87 36.86
CA ALA A 815 -5.42 1.50 37.44
C ALA A 815 -4.49 2.72 37.48
N TRP A 816 -3.80 2.86 38.58
CA TRP A 816 -2.93 4.00 38.86
C TRP A 816 -1.47 3.56 38.94
N ARG A 817 -0.57 4.44 38.57
CA ARG A 817 0.87 4.36 38.81
C ARG A 817 1.28 5.57 39.63
N VAL A 818 2.07 5.32 40.68
CA VAL A 818 2.58 6.39 41.52
C VAL A 818 4.04 6.64 41.19
N GLU A 819 4.38 7.85 40.81
CA GLU A 819 5.75 8.28 40.57
C GLU A 819 6.00 9.62 41.27
N ALA A 820 7.07 9.66 42.08
CA ALA A 820 7.44 10.86 42.84
C ALA A 820 6.27 11.46 43.66
N GLY A 821 5.37 10.61 44.20
CA GLY A 821 4.20 11.02 45.00
C GLY A 821 3.00 11.51 44.19
N ALA A 822 3.09 11.56 42.85
CA ALA A 822 2.00 11.93 41.95
C ALA A 822 1.30 10.69 41.39
N ASN A 823 -0.02 10.77 41.17
CA ASN A 823 -0.81 9.70 40.58
C ASN A 823 -0.89 9.88 39.05
N PHE A 824 -0.62 8.82 38.33
CA PHE A 824 -0.80 8.76 36.86
C PHE A 824 -1.78 7.62 36.55
N VAL A 825 -2.66 7.85 35.58
CA VAL A 825 -3.50 6.78 35.03
C VAL A 825 -2.60 5.82 34.25
N ASP A 826 -2.68 4.52 34.52
CA ASP A 826 -1.87 3.48 33.91
C ASP A 826 -2.73 2.44 33.16
N GLY A 827 -4.05 2.46 33.44
CA GLY A 827 -5.02 1.68 32.70
C GLY A 827 -6.45 2.06 33.08
N LEU A 828 -7.38 1.78 32.17
CA LEU A 828 -8.80 1.98 32.39
C LEU A 828 -9.66 0.94 31.68
N LEU A 829 -10.83 0.65 32.26
CA LEU A 829 -11.90 -0.12 31.65
C LEU A 829 -13.23 0.58 31.98
N TRP A 830 -14.01 0.93 30.96
CA TRP A 830 -15.18 1.78 31.12
C TRP A 830 -16.31 1.30 30.20
N THR A 831 -17.39 0.76 30.79
CA THR A 831 -18.53 0.20 30.05
C THR A 831 -19.72 1.17 29.96
N ASP A 832 -19.45 2.44 29.71
CA ASP A 832 -20.45 3.48 29.58
C ASP A 832 -20.21 4.29 28.29
N ALA A 833 -21.28 4.67 27.59
CA ALA A 833 -21.22 5.57 26.45
C ALA A 833 -20.88 7.03 26.84
N GLN A 834 -20.77 7.31 28.12
CA GLN A 834 -20.52 8.66 28.64
C GLN A 834 -19.05 9.12 28.39
N PRO A 835 -18.83 10.41 28.13
CA PRO A 835 -17.51 10.93 27.72
C PRO A 835 -16.42 10.92 28.82
N GLY A 836 -16.73 10.57 30.06
CA GLY A 836 -15.78 10.61 31.18
C GLY A 836 -14.56 9.71 30.98
N GLY A 837 -14.71 8.53 30.41
CA GLY A 837 -13.60 7.63 30.10
C GLY A 837 -12.64 8.19 29.04
N GLU A 838 -13.17 8.86 28.03
CA GLU A 838 -12.35 9.51 26.97
C GLU A 838 -11.53 10.68 27.51
N SER A 839 -12.10 11.49 28.42
CA SER A 839 -11.37 12.57 29.08
C SER A 839 -10.19 12.04 29.91
N LEU A 840 -10.44 10.96 30.65
CA LEU A 840 -9.40 10.32 31.47
C LEU A 840 -8.28 9.71 30.59
N LEU A 841 -8.65 9.05 29.49
CA LEU A 841 -7.69 8.52 28.51
C LEU A 841 -6.82 9.64 27.92
N ARG A 842 -7.40 10.78 27.57
CA ARG A 842 -6.64 11.93 27.02
C ARG A 842 -5.64 12.49 28.04
N THR A 843 -6.04 12.63 29.31
CA THR A 843 -5.12 13.02 30.38
C THR A 843 -3.95 12.04 30.49
N ALA A 844 -4.26 10.75 30.43
CA ALA A 844 -3.27 9.68 30.48
C ALA A 844 -2.29 9.71 29.27
N LEU A 845 -2.82 9.85 28.08
CA LEU A 845 -2.03 9.98 26.83
C LEU A 845 -1.17 11.25 26.82
N GLY A 846 -1.63 12.34 27.44
CA GLY A 846 -0.86 13.56 27.62
C GLY A 846 0.25 13.45 28.67
N GLY A 847 0.29 12.37 29.45
CA GLY A 847 1.29 12.13 30.49
C GLY A 847 1.15 13.05 31.70
N GLY A 848 0.00 13.72 31.84
CA GLY A 848 -0.28 14.56 32.99
C GLY A 848 -0.53 13.76 34.25
N ALA A 849 0.00 14.23 35.39
CA ALA A 849 -0.37 13.72 36.69
C ALA A 849 -1.84 14.06 37.00
N TRP A 850 -2.54 13.15 37.64
CA TRP A 850 -3.91 13.37 38.08
C TRP A 850 -3.93 14.33 39.29
N GLY A 851 -4.49 15.52 39.11
CA GLY A 851 -4.46 16.58 40.11
C GLY A 851 -5.55 16.52 41.20
N GLY A 852 -6.40 15.48 41.20
CA GLY A 852 -7.50 15.35 42.14
C GLY A 852 -7.47 14.04 42.94
N PRO A 853 -8.42 13.83 43.88
CA PRO A 853 -8.61 12.54 44.53
C PRO A 853 -8.85 11.44 43.47
N ARG A 854 -8.27 10.25 43.65
CA ARG A 854 -8.44 9.12 42.72
C ARG A 854 -9.92 8.81 42.43
N LEU A 855 -10.81 8.93 43.43
CA LEU A 855 -12.26 8.73 43.26
C LEU A 855 -12.93 9.73 42.29
N ALA A 856 -12.39 10.95 42.19
CA ALA A 856 -12.94 11.94 41.29
C ALA A 856 -12.77 11.56 39.78
N ALA A 857 -11.92 10.59 39.47
CA ALA A 857 -11.80 10.04 38.14
C ALA A 857 -13.11 9.41 37.59
N PHE A 858 -13.98 8.92 38.52
CA PHE A 858 -15.29 8.37 38.12
C PHE A 858 -16.38 9.44 37.91
N ALA A 859 -16.18 10.65 38.44
CA ALA A 859 -17.08 11.76 38.18
C ALA A 859 -16.90 12.24 36.76
N ALA A 860 -17.97 12.18 35.94
CA ALA A 860 -17.95 12.66 34.58
C ALA A 860 -17.50 14.12 34.53
N VAL A 861 -16.51 14.44 33.78
CA VAL A 861 -16.00 15.79 33.61
C VAL A 861 -16.12 16.19 32.15
N ALA A 862 -16.15 17.51 31.97
CA ALA A 862 -16.33 18.22 30.70
C ALA A 862 -15.67 17.55 29.48
N GLU A 863 -16.38 17.59 28.39
CA GLU A 863 -15.91 17.21 27.08
C GLU A 863 -14.60 17.95 26.76
N VAL A 864 -13.46 17.26 26.85
CA VAL A 864 -12.21 17.82 26.34
C VAL A 864 -12.22 17.64 24.84
N ALA A 865 -12.27 18.74 24.11
CA ALA A 865 -12.25 18.71 22.66
C ALA A 865 -11.02 17.93 22.14
N ARG A 866 -11.22 17.14 21.08
CA ARG A 866 -10.11 16.41 20.42
C ARG A 866 -9.15 17.43 19.80
N ASP A 867 -7.86 17.31 20.13
CA ASP A 867 -6.81 18.11 19.53
C ASP A 867 -5.92 17.22 18.63
N PRO A 868 -6.17 17.20 17.32
CA PRO A 868 -5.49 16.28 16.41
C PRO A 868 -3.98 16.55 16.34
N VAL A 869 -3.18 15.49 16.35
CA VAL A 869 -1.73 15.59 16.12
C VAL A 869 -1.48 15.78 14.62
N VAL A 870 -0.90 16.90 14.25
CA VAL A 870 -0.51 17.26 12.88
C VAL A 870 0.90 16.76 12.57
N CYS A 871 1.85 17.00 13.46
CA CYS A 871 3.23 16.52 13.28
C CYS A 871 3.50 15.29 14.16
N ALA A 872 3.38 14.09 13.60
CA ALA A 872 3.61 12.85 14.32
C ALA A 872 5.06 12.70 14.84
N CYS A 873 6.07 13.21 14.12
CA CYS A 873 7.49 13.12 14.54
C CYS A 873 7.82 13.99 15.75
N ARG A 874 7.07 15.07 15.99
CA ARG A 874 7.30 16.04 17.08
C ARG A 874 6.10 16.13 18.02
N GLN A 875 5.06 15.33 17.79
CA GLN A 875 3.82 15.31 18.59
C GLN A 875 3.17 16.70 18.70
N VAL A 876 3.21 17.52 17.63
CA VAL A 876 2.63 18.85 17.60
C VAL A 876 1.18 18.78 17.17
N THR A 877 0.29 19.37 17.97
CA THR A 877 -1.16 19.35 17.77
C THR A 877 -1.64 20.53 16.89
N GLU A 878 -2.88 20.41 16.41
CA GLU A 878 -3.51 21.46 15.60
C GLU A 878 -3.72 22.76 16.41
N SER A 879 -4.13 22.63 17.67
CA SER A 879 -4.35 23.80 18.53
C SER A 879 -3.06 24.61 18.75
N ALA A 880 -1.94 23.90 18.97
CA ALA A 880 -0.62 24.55 19.13
C ALA A 880 -0.21 25.31 17.85
N ILE A 881 -0.43 24.69 16.68
CA ILE A 881 -0.16 25.32 15.38
C ILE A 881 -1.04 26.55 15.19
N ARG A 882 -2.37 26.43 15.40
CA ARG A 882 -3.32 27.53 15.25
C ARG A 882 -3.03 28.69 16.21
N ALA A 883 -2.57 28.40 17.43
CA ALA A 883 -2.14 29.41 18.38
C ALA A 883 -0.95 30.23 17.87
N GLU A 884 0.08 29.58 17.38
CA GLU A 884 1.25 30.24 16.80
C GLU A 884 0.90 31.05 15.54
N VAL A 885 0.04 30.51 14.65
CA VAL A 885 -0.40 31.26 13.46
C VAL A 885 -1.20 32.51 13.86
N ARG A 886 -2.09 32.44 14.84
CA ARG A 886 -2.78 33.62 15.38
C ARG A 886 -1.82 34.65 15.98
N ALA A 887 -0.69 34.20 16.51
CA ALA A 887 0.40 35.03 16.98
C ALA A 887 1.32 35.57 15.85
N GLY A 888 0.90 35.38 14.58
CA GLY A 888 1.61 35.90 13.39
C GLY A 888 2.70 34.97 12.85
N ALA A 889 2.77 33.69 13.26
CA ALA A 889 3.75 32.77 12.73
C ALA A 889 3.35 32.27 11.32
N ASP A 890 4.23 32.39 10.37
CA ASP A 890 4.18 31.71 9.07
C ASP A 890 4.77 30.28 9.15
N VAL A 891 4.73 29.53 8.05
CA VAL A 891 5.23 28.15 8.01
C VAL A 891 6.73 28.04 8.38
N PRO A 892 7.65 28.93 7.92
CA PRO A 892 9.03 29.02 8.41
C PRO A 892 9.13 29.19 9.91
N ALA A 893 8.37 30.11 10.51
CA ALA A 893 8.36 30.34 11.94
C ALA A 893 7.81 29.13 12.73
N LEU A 894 6.77 28.47 12.24
CA LEU A 894 6.26 27.22 12.82
C LEU A 894 7.33 26.10 12.85
N LYS A 895 8.12 25.98 11.79
CA LYS A 895 9.26 25.04 11.75
C LYS A 895 10.31 25.37 12.83
N GLN A 896 10.60 26.65 13.02
CA GLN A 896 11.60 27.09 13.98
C GLN A 896 11.11 26.94 15.43
N ARG A 897 9.87 27.34 15.72
CA ARG A 897 9.32 27.41 17.09
C ARG A 897 8.83 26.05 17.58
N LEU A 898 8.12 25.30 16.74
CA LEU A 898 7.50 24.03 17.09
C LEU A 898 8.28 22.80 16.59
N GLY A 899 9.29 22.99 15.72
CA GLY A 899 10.02 21.89 15.10
C GLY A 899 9.20 21.05 14.12
N CYS A 900 7.94 21.43 13.84
CA CYS A 900 7.10 20.71 12.90
C CYS A 900 7.58 20.87 11.46
N GLY A 901 7.51 19.79 10.65
CA GLY A 901 7.99 19.80 9.27
C GLY A 901 9.52 19.74 9.09
N THR A 902 10.30 19.68 10.17
CA THR A 902 11.77 19.64 10.12
C THR A 902 12.37 18.25 9.98
N VAL A 903 11.66 17.19 10.38
CA VAL A 903 12.14 15.81 10.35
C VAL A 903 11.69 15.11 9.06
N CYS A 904 10.48 14.52 9.01
CA CYS A 904 9.99 13.85 7.81
C CYS A 904 9.33 14.80 6.79
N GLY A 905 8.84 15.94 7.24
CA GLY A 905 8.14 16.94 6.44
C GLY A 905 6.74 16.53 5.94
N SER A 906 6.23 15.36 6.27
CA SER A 906 4.92 14.89 5.80
C SER A 906 3.73 15.73 6.29
N CYS A 907 3.91 16.56 7.32
CA CYS A 907 2.89 17.47 7.84
C CYS A 907 2.85 18.83 7.12
N LEU A 908 3.79 19.14 6.24
CA LEU A 908 3.88 20.47 5.61
C LEU A 908 2.64 20.90 4.81
N PRO A 909 2.00 20.03 4.02
CA PRO A 909 0.75 20.40 3.34
C PRO A 909 -0.33 20.84 4.33
N GLN A 910 -0.48 20.12 5.42
CA GLN A 910 -1.45 20.44 6.47
C GLN A 910 -1.07 21.72 7.23
N LEU A 911 0.21 21.94 7.53
CA LEU A 911 0.69 23.20 8.12
C LEU A 911 0.37 24.39 7.24
N THR A 912 0.64 24.29 5.93
CA THR A 912 0.36 25.34 4.95
C THR A 912 -1.14 25.62 4.85
N ARG A 913 -1.98 24.58 4.88
CA ARG A 913 -3.44 24.71 4.88
C ARG A 913 -3.92 25.44 6.14
N LEU A 914 -3.51 25.00 7.32
CA LEU A 914 -3.88 25.62 8.60
C LEU A 914 -3.44 27.09 8.70
N ALA A 915 -2.25 27.40 8.21
CA ALA A 915 -1.76 28.79 8.17
C ALA A 915 -2.65 29.68 7.28
N ARG A 916 -3.07 29.18 6.10
CA ARG A 916 -4.00 29.91 5.20
C ARG A 916 -5.38 30.07 5.81
N GLU A 917 -5.96 29.01 6.40
CA GLU A 917 -7.28 29.04 7.05
C GLU A 917 -7.36 30.08 8.16
N VAL A 918 -6.34 30.12 9.04
CA VAL A 918 -6.31 31.09 10.13
C VAL A 918 -6.05 32.53 9.63
N ALA A 919 -5.27 32.71 8.57
CA ALA A 919 -5.03 34.03 7.98
C ALA A 919 -6.26 34.57 7.23
N SER A 920 -7.19 33.72 6.78
CA SER A 920 -8.43 34.10 6.08
C SER A 920 -9.63 34.24 7.00
N ALA A 921 -9.55 33.81 8.25
CA ALA A 921 -10.58 33.91 9.30
C ALA A 921 -10.37 35.16 10.17
#